data_f8e1e5802ee65985745ee33c1ffaae00
#
_entry.id   f8e1e5802ee65985745ee33c1ffaae00
#
_cell.length_a   1.000
_cell.length_b   1.000
_cell.length_c   1.000
_cell.angle_alpha   90.00
_cell.angle_beta   90.00
_cell.angle_gamma   90.00
#
_symmetry.space_group_name_H-M   'P 1'
#
loop_
_entity.id
_entity.type
_entity.pdbx_description
1 polymer ?
#
loop_
_entity_poly.entity_id
_entity_poly.type
_entity_poly.pdbx_seq_one_letter_code
_entity_poly.pdbx_strand_id
1 'polypeptide(L)'
;MSHRKVSVLTLALAGAVSFTTVGVPATFAVDAGTTTSVSVVSPAGQPNPSGDFEIDKNGVLTAYTGSSAEVTIPKGVTEISTEAFENAQLTKLWIPASVRVIGDDAFVSQDLKEITFQDDEAHPSQLVTIGDRAFQSTSLATMALPGSVVTIGDNAFAGMSRLTSVRLGAKVAAGQLVAAFPGANALISIEIDANNGNYASVDGVLYTKDHSHLIAYPQAKNKGGSYAVLDGTTDIDEYAFADASVTSVTLPSSLRRIGDYAFESSRLTSLTLPDSFETIGSWAFSYASNLARVDLGGTTTVSDDAFLNDIALTEVNLRPDLGRLKEIGEDAFGGCTNLTSLVVPASATSVEGVSNTGVDTLELGDRVSKLSIVTRGIRNVRHIVVRGGVNGEFYSEGQASNGRPESAFFGEGMTTFSFWGETPRVVVLPASLTSLELDEDAASDVKANTTIYVAGEEGSQAWKTVKAAMEKAGYTTANLKAYSAPTLALSGPDIAEAGAGYALTASLGTSTTVTATATGGTQNVGEARFVQVGPGSAETVLQDWTAVTSGVASYAWTPTSGDVSLRVDVRDASYALHSTMLSVGSSPAPQPQPQPQAGEWKQDSRGWWYRNADGSYPKEQAVTIGGTVYRFDASGYMRTGWVKDGGSWYYHADSGAQASGWTLVGGSWYYLDPSSGAMVTGWTQVGSAWYYLNAAGDMATAWLKDGGSWYYLDPSSGAMATGWLQISGTWYHFSNGGQWIG
;
A
#
# COMPACT_ATOMS: atom_id res chain seq x y z
N MET A 1 10.86 18.51 17.54
CA MET A 1 10.95 19.82 18.25
C MET A 1 11.35 20.88 17.26
N SER A 2 10.61 21.80 17.03
CA SER A 2 10.63 22.95 16.12
C SER A 2 9.70 22.77 14.91
N HIS A 3 8.43 23.09 15.14
CA HIS A 3 7.41 23.19 14.08
C HIS A 3 7.66 24.43 13.22
N ARG A 4 8.03 24.25 11.97
CA ARG A 4 7.88 25.31 10.97
C ARG A 4 6.49 25.16 10.34
N LYS A 5 5.61 26.11 10.63
CA LYS A 5 4.30 26.26 10.01
C LYS A 5 4.51 26.66 8.54
N VAL A 6 4.09 25.81 7.62
CA VAL A 6 3.90 26.17 6.21
C VAL A 6 2.45 26.60 6.03
N SER A 7 2.25 27.87 5.65
CA SER A 7 0.92 28.38 5.32
C SER A 7 0.55 27.97 3.89
N VAL A 8 -0.48 27.13 3.76
CA VAL A 8 -1.08 26.78 2.47
C VAL A 8 -2.03 27.88 2.06
N LEU A 9 -1.77 28.51 0.92
CA LEU A 9 -2.67 29.47 0.28
C LEU A 9 -3.58 28.73 -0.69
N THR A 10 -4.84 28.55 -0.32
CA THR A 10 -5.88 27.94 -1.16
C THR A 10 -6.39 28.96 -2.17
N LEU A 11 -6.17 28.72 -3.45
CA LEU A 11 -6.82 29.49 -4.52
C LEU A 11 -7.85 28.61 -5.23
N ALA A 12 -9.12 28.86 -4.96
CA ALA A 12 -10.24 28.27 -5.69
C ALA A 12 -10.52 29.09 -6.97
N LEU A 13 -10.45 28.46 -8.13
CA LEU A 13 -10.98 29.04 -9.37
C LEU A 13 -11.93 28.05 -10.05
N ALA A 14 -13.21 28.38 -10.01
CA ALA A 14 -14.23 27.76 -10.84
C ALA A 14 -14.26 28.44 -12.21
N GLY A 15 -14.15 27.66 -13.30
CA GLY A 15 -14.33 28.15 -14.64
C GLY A 15 -14.54 27.03 -15.63
N ALA A 16 -15.79 26.78 -16.00
CA ALA A 16 -16.15 25.84 -17.07
C ALA A 16 -15.86 26.46 -18.43
N VAL A 17 -15.09 25.75 -19.28
CA VAL A 17 -15.01 26.07 -20.71
C VAL A 17 -15.10 24.76 -21.51
N SER A 18 -16.12 24.69 -22.34
CA SER A 18 -16.34 23.64 -23.33
C SER A 18 -15.32 23.77 -24.48
N PHE A 19 -14.68 22.68 -24.87
CA PHE A 19 -13.97 22.59 -26.12
C PHE A 19 -14.47 21.43 -26.98
N THR A 20 -14.81 21.80 -28.21
CA THR A 20 -15.17 20.92 -29.32
C THR A 20 -13.91 20.24 -29.89
N THR A 21 -14.07 18.97 -30.22
CA THR A 21 -13.10 18.10 -30.85
C THR A 21 -12.71 18.53 -32.25
N VAL A 22 -11.42 18.62 -32.52
CA VAL A 22 -10.85 18.45 -33.88
C VAL A 22 -9.62 17.54 -33.77
N GLY A 23 -9.70 16.39 -34.40
CA GLY A 23 -8.63 15.42 -34.45
C GLY A 23 -7.61 15.73 -35.54
N VAL A 24 -6.33 15.50 -35.24
CA VAL A 24 -5.28 15.18 -36.22
C VAL A 24 -4.24 14.29 -35.55
N PRO A 25 -3.84 13.16 -36.12
CA PRO A 25 -2.77 12.34 -35.59
C PRO A 25 -1.42 12.84 -36.07
N ALA A 26 -0.52 13.19 -35.18
CA ALA A 26 0.88 13.41 -35.52
C ALA A 26 1.72 12.23 -35.04
N THR A 27 2.10 11.37 -35.96
CA THR A 27 3.16 10.38 -35.80
C THR A 27 4.50 11.11 -35.78
N PHE A 28 5.21 11.05 -34.66
CA PHE A 28 6.62 11.39 -34.62
C PHE A 28 7.45 10.10 -34.61
N ALA A 29 8.14 9.87 -35.74
CA ALA A 29 9.21 8.89 -35.81
C ALA A 29 10.41 9.42 -35.03
N VAL A 30 10.88 8.65 -34.02
CA VAL A 30 12.15 8.92 -33.36
C VAL A 30 13.24 8.30 -34.22
N ASP A 31 13.99 9.14 -34.89
CA ASP A 31 15.20 8.75 -35.65
C ASP A 31 16.37 8.60 -34.64
N ALA A 32 16.86 7.39 -34.50
CA ALA A 32 18.02 7.11 -33.68
C ALA A 32 19.28 7.49 -34.42
N GLY A 33 19.92 8.55 -33.97
CA GLY A 33 21.29 8.85 -34.38
C GLY A 33 21.54 10.16 -35.05
N THR A 34 21.41 11.26 -34.36
CA THR A 34 22.22 12.45 -34.61
C THR A 34 22.44 13.19 -33.28
N THR A 35 23.67 13.20 -32.83
CA THR A 35 24.14 14.15 -31.82
C THR A 35 23.97 15.57 -32.38
N THR A 36 22.82 16.16 -32.16
CA THR A 36 22.64 17.60 -32.37
C THR A 36 23.34 18.31 -31.24
N SER A 37 24.60 18.69 -31.48
CA SER A 37 25.23 19.77 -30.75
C SER A 37 24.31 20.98 -30.87
N VAL A 38 23.63 21.35 -29.79
CA VAL A 38 22.96 22.66 -29.73
C VAL A 38 24.07 23.70 -29.79
N SER A 39 24.25 24.26 -30.96
CA SER A 39 25.11 25.44 -31.13
C SER A 39 24.50 26.56 -30.32
N VAL A 40 25.13 26.89 -29.19
CA VAL A 40 24.80 28.06 -28.38
C VAL A 40 25.23 29.27 -29.23
N VAL A 41 24.30 29.82 -30.02
CA VAL A 41 24.50 31.09 -30.68
C VAL A 41 24.52 32.15 -29.57
N SER A 42 25.67 32.75 -29.33
CA SER A 42 25.77 33.95 -28.52
C SER A 42 24.79 34.99 -29.03
N PRO A 43 23.81 35.44 -28.26
CA PRO A 43 23.03 36.61 -28.68
C PRO A 43 23.97 37.81 -28.65
N ALA A 44 24.17 38.44 -29.78
CA ALA A 44 24.81 39.74 -29.85
C ALA A 44 23.85 40.81 -29.31
N GLY A 45 23.55 40.73 -28.01
CA GLY A 45 22.81 41.75 -27.26
C GLY A 45 23.82 42.73 -26.67
N GLN A 46 23.51 44.02 -26.69
CA GLN A 46 24.29 45.01 -25.93
C GLN A 46 24.16 44.64 -24.44
N PRO A 47 25.26 44.63 -23.67
CA PRO A 47 25.19 44.40 -22.20
C PRO A 47 24.32 45.50 -21.58
N ASN A 48 23.51 45.10 -20.55
CA ASN A 48 22.76 46.07 -19.76
C ASN A 48 23.72 47.11 -19.17
N PRO A 49 23.27 48.37 -18.96
CA PRO A 49 24.08 49.39 -18.30
C PRO A 49 24.69 48.92 -17.02
N SER A 50 25.98 49.17 -16.79
CA SER A 50 26.68 48.70 -15.56
C SER A 50 26.07 49.25 -14.26
N GLY A 51 25.30 50.35 -14.36
CA GLY A 51 24.58 50.93 -13.21
C GLY A 51 23.33 50.20 -12.79
N ASP A 52 22.86 49.20 -13.53
CA ASP A 52 21.68 48.40 -13.21
C ASP A 52 22.00 47.23 -12.26
N PHE A 53 23.28 47.02 -11.92
CA PHE A 53 23.74 45.92 -11.11
C PHE A 53 24.52 46.40 -9.88
N GLU A 54 24.16 45.92 -8.73
CA GLU A 54 24.96 46.05 -7.53
C GLU A 54 25.88 44.82 -7.40
N ILE A 55 27.17 45.01 -7.61
CA ILE A 55 28.17 43.96 -7.57
C ILE A 55 29.21 44.31 -6.53
N ASP A 56 29.46 43.43 -5.58
CA ASP A 56 30.45 43.63 -4.53
C ASP A 56 31.85 43.47 -5.06
N LYS A 57 32.85 43.81 -4.19
CA LYS A 57 34.29 43.71 -4.53
C LYS A 57 34.79 42.28 -4.82
N ASN A 58 34.03 41.26 -4.47
CA ASN A 58 34.36 39.86 -4.68
C ASN A 58 33.70 39.31 -5.98
N GLY A 59 32.91 40.13 -6.68
CA GLY A 59 32.21 39.73 -7.88
C GLY A 59 30.83 39.08 -7.60
N VAL A 60 30.27 39.28 -6.39
CA VAL A 60 28.94 38.82 -6.03
C VAL A 60 27.91 39.86 -6.48
N LEU A 61 26.97 39.42 -7.33
CA LEU A 61 25.79 40.22 -7.73
C LEU A 61 24.76 40.18 -6.59
N THR A 62 24.61 41.29 -5.88
CA THR A 62 23.75 41.41 -4.71
C THR A 62 22.36 41.93 -5.03
N ALA A 63 22.21 42.77 -6.09
CA ALA A 63 20.90 43.19 -6.55
C ALA A 63 20.93 43.61 -8.03
N TYR A 64 19.82 43.40 -8.72
CA TYR A 64 19.50 44.02 -9.99
C TYR A 64 18.47 45.12 -9.80
N THR A 65 18.84 46.35 -10.11
CA THR A 65 18.04 47.57 -9.93
C THR A 65 17.49 48.13 -11.24
N GLY A 66 17.83 47.50 -12.37
CA GLY A 66 17.37 47.89 -13.68
C GLY A 66 15.89 47.56 -13.94
N SER A 67 15.34 48.12 -15.02
CA SER A 67 13.95 47.89 -15.43
C SER A 67 13.81 47.01 -16.68
N SER A 68 14.92 46.50 -17.22
CA SER A 68 14.88 45.64 -18.42
C SER A 68 14.38 44.25 -18.06
N ALA A 69 13.46 43.74 -18.86
CA ALA A 69 13.00 42.36 -18.75
C ALA A 69 13.96 41.33 -19.40
N GLU A 70 14.84 41.79 -20.28
CA GLU A 70 15.90 40.99 -20.87
C GLU A 70 17.25 41.44 -20.30
N VAL A 71 17.91 40.55 -19.57
CA VAL A 71 19.10 40.85 -18.80
C VAL A 71 20.28 40.00 -19.24
N THR A 72 21.41 40.67 -19.44
CA THR A 72 22.72 40.05 -19.63
C THR A 72 23.58 40.36 -18.41
N ILE A 73 23.88 39.34 -17.58
CA ILE A 73 24.74 39.51 -16.40
C ILE A 73 26.16 39.89 -16.87
N PRO A 74 26.79 40.89 -16.24
CA PRO A 74 28.13 41.32 -16.58
C PRO A 74 29.21 40.21 -16.45
N LYS A 75 30.15 40.20 -17.39
CA LYS A 75 31.34 39.32 -17.27
C LYS A 75 32.12 39.65 -16.01
N GLY A 76 32.56 38.62 -15.32
CA GLY A 76 33.27 38.75 -14.06
C GLY A 76 32.43 38.59 -12.80
N VAL A 77 31.09 38.53 -12.94
CA VAL A 77 30.22 38.07 -11.84
C VAL A 77 30.51 36.59 -11.60
N THR A 78 30.78 36.26 -10.32
CA THR A 78 31.14 34.90 -9.87
C THR A 78 30.03 34.24 -9.09
N GLU A 79 29.11 35.02 -8.53
CA GLU A 79 27.97 34.55 -7.72
C GLU A 79 26.77 35.47 -7.94
N ILE A 80 25.59 34.89 -8.01
CA ILE A 80 24.31 35.55 -7.94
C ILE A 80 23.76 35.29 -6.54
N SER A 81 23.62 36.34 -5.73
CA SER A 81 23.20 36.24 -4.34
C SER A 81 21.74 35.80 -4.23
N THR A 82 21.35 35.33 -3.05
CA THR A 82 19.95 35.11 -2.66
C THR A 82 19.13 36.36 -2.96
N GLU A 83 17.95 36.18 -3.59
CA GLU A 83 17.00 37.24 -3.92
C GLU A 83 17.57 38.38 -4.80
N ALA A 84 18.71 38.19 -5.45
CA ALA A 84 19.33 39.25 -6.27
C ALA A 84 18.44 39.85 -7.35
N PHE A 85 17.39 39.16 -7.76
CA PHE A 85 16.39 39.61 -8.74
C PHE A 85 14.96 39.70 -8.15
N GLU A 86 14.79 39.78 -6.83
CA GLU A 86 13.49 39.79 -6.15
C GLU A 86 12.50 40.82 -6.75
N ASN A 87 12.98 42.03 -7.10
CA ASN A 87 12.15 43.12 -7.62
C ASN A 87 12.18 43.21 -9.15
N ALA A 88 12.83 42.30 -9.82
CA ALA A 88 12.92 42.29 -11.29
C ALA A 88 11.68 41.62 -11.92
N GLN A 89 11.43 41.94 -13.19
CA GLN A 89 10.41 41.25 -13.99
C GLN A 89 11.09 40.61 -15.22
N LEU A 90 11.89 39.59 -14.97
CA LEU A 90 12.71 38.94 -15.98
C LEU A 90 11.85 38.08 -16.92
N THR A 91 12.08 38.22 -18.23
CA THR A 91 11.55 37.31 -19.23
C THR A 91 12.67 36.53 -19.94
N LYS A 92 13.90 37.12 -19.97
CA LYS A 92 15.06 36.52 -20.60
C LYS A 92 16.33 36.84 -19.84
N LEU A 93 17.18 35.84 -19.64
CA LEU A 93 18.42 35.94 -18.87
C LEU A 93 19.58 35.29 -19.58
N TRP A 94 20.73 35.99 -19.64
CA TRP A 94 21.99 35.44 -20.08
C TRP A 94 22.99 35.43 -18.92
N ILE A 95 23.55 34.24 -18.62
CA ILE A 95 24.50 34.02 -17.51
C ILE A 95 25.89 33.74 -18.08
N PRO A 96 26.92 34.53 -17.71
CA PRO A 96 28.28 34.34 -18.20
C PRO A 96 28.96 33.13 -17.57
N ALA A 97 29.95 32.57 -18.26
CA ALA A 97 30.69 31.38 -17.82
C ALA A 97 31.43 31.56 -16.47
N SER A 98 31.63 32.80 -16.01
CA SER A 98 32.31 33.12 -14.74
C SER A 98 31.45 32.81 -13.48
N VAL A 99 30.13 32.71 -13.63
CA VAL A 99 29.21 32.44 -12.51
C VAL A 99 29.42 31.00 -12.00
N ARG A 100 29.65 30.87 -10.71
CA ARG A 100 29.87 29.60 -10.01
C ARG A 100 28.71 29.20 -9.12
N VAL A 101 27.99 30.18 -8.57
CA VAL A 101 26.90 29.97 -7.61
C VAL A 101 25.69 30.80 -8.05
N ILE A 102 24.54 30.17 -8.10
CA ILE A 102 23.23 30.80 -8.10
C ILE A 102 22.66 30.55 -6.71
N GLY A 103 22.41 31.62 -5.95
CA GLY A 103 21.93 31.55 -4.58
C GLY A 103 20.48 31.10 -4.45
N ASP A 104 20.06 30.88 -3.22
CA ASP A 104 18.70 30.49 -2.89
C ASP A 104 17.73 31.59 -3.35
N ASP A 105 16.54 31.17 -3.79
CA ASP A 105 15.48 32.08 -4.22
C ASP A 105 15.86 33.10 -5.32
N ALA A 106 17.01 32.93 -6.00
CA ALA A 106 17.57 33.94 -6.89
C ALA A 106 16.61 34.40 -8.00
N PHE A 107 15.77 33.53 -8.51
CA PHE A 107 14.80 33.78 -9.60
C PHE A 107 13.38 33.36 -9.28
N VAL A 108 13.01 33.25 -8.00
CA VAL A 108 11.68 32.82 -7.58
C VAL A 108 10.58 33.68 -8.22
N SER A 109 9.55 33.02 -8.75
CA SER A 109 8.32 33.64 -9.29
C SER A 109 8.55 34.62 -10.44
N GLN A 110 9.68 34.56 -11.14
CA GLN A 110 9.92 35.37 -12.33
C GLN A 110 9.15 34.82 -13.55
N ASP A 111 8.64 35.71 -14.43
CA ASP A 111 8.07 35.30 -15.74
C ASP A 111 9.19 34.94 -16.76
N LEU A 112 10.26 34.32 -16.25
CA LEU A 112 11.45 33.95 -17.00
C LEU A 112 11.09 32.84 -18.01
N LYS A 113 11.16 33.17 -19.31
CA LYS A 113 10.80 32.27 -20.42
C LYS A 113 12.00 31.69 -21.13
N GLU A 114 13.13 32.36 -21.04
CA GLU A 114 14.38 31.97 -21.71
C GLU A 114 15.56 32.21 -20.77
N ILE A 115 16.42 31.19 -20.61
CA ILE A 115 17.70 31.30 -19.93
C ILE A 115 18.80 30.73 -20.83
N THR A 116 19.93 31.41 -20.89
CA THR A 116 21.10 30.96 -21.61
C THR A 116 22.30 30.99 -20.69
N PHE A 117 22.93 29.84 -20.50
CA PHE A 117 24.23 29.72 -19.82
C PHE A 117 25.33 29.78 -20.89
N GLN A 118 26.35 30.63 -20.71
CA GLN A 118 27.55 30.56 -21.55
C GLN A 118 28.31 29.30 -21.18
N ASP A 119 28.39 28.37 -22.14
CA ASP A 119 29.05 27.07 -21.98
C ASP A 119 29.57 26.61 -23.35
N ASP A 120 30.61 27.26 -23.83
CA ASP A 120 31.25 26.98 -25.14
C ASP A 120 32.71 26.52 -24.90
N GLU A 121 33.36 25.97 -25.95
CA GLU A 121 34.75 25.45 -25.82
C GLU A 121 35.74 26.51 -25.40
N ALA A 122 35.55 27.79 -25.75
CA ALA A 122 36.41 28.90 -25.40
C ALA A 122 36.11 29.42 -23.96
N HIS A 123 34.87 29.25 -23.50
CA HIS A 123 34.39 29.74 -22.22
C HIS A 123 33.48 28.67 -21.57
N PRO A 124 34.08 27.58 -21.07
CA PRO A 124 33.28 26.55 -20.39
C PRO A 124 32.68 27.12 -19.11
N SER A 125 31.40 26.81 -18.86
CA SER A 125 30.71 27.25 -17.68
C SER A 125 31.41 26.77 -16.40
N GLN A 126 31.49 27.67 -15.42
CA GLN A 126 32.04 27.39 -14.08
C GLN A 126 30.92 27.19 -13.03
N LEU A 127 29.65 27.15 -13.43
CA LEU A 127 28.50 26.96 -12.52
C LEU A 127 28.59 25.62 -11.81
N VAL A 128 28.69 25.66 -10.48
CA VAL A 128 28.82 24.47 -9.61
C VAL A 128 27.56 24.27 -8.77
N THR A 129 26.97 25.35 -8.26
CA THR A 129 25.88 25.30 -7.30
C THR A 129 24.66 26.09 -7.78
N ILE A 130 23.51 25.47 -7.68
CA ILE A 130 22.19 26.06 -7.77
C ILE A 130 21.55 25.91 -6.39
N GLY A 131 21.15 26.98 -5.75
CA GLY A 131 20.59 27.03 -4.40
C GLY A 131 19.16 26.55 -4.32
N ASP A 132 18.64 26.53 -3.09
CA ASP A 132 17.26 26.13 -2.80
C ASP A 132 16.28 27.08 -3.50
N ARG A 133 15.22 26.53 -4.08
CA ARG A 133 14.16 27.27 -4.78
C ARG A 133 14.64 28.26 -5.85
N ALA A 134 15.88 28.15 -6.33
CA ALA A 134 16.51 29.14 -7.20
C ALA A 134 15.70 29.49 -8.45
N PHE A 135 14.97 28.54 -9.03
CA PHE A 135 14.09 28.73 -10.20
C PHE A 135 12.63 28.43 -9.91
N GLN A 136 12.24 28.37 -8.65
CA GLN A 136 10.87 28.04 -8.25
C GLN A 136 9.86 28.97 -8.95
N SER A 137 8.80 28.35 -9.52
CA SER A 137 7.69 29.04 -10.18
C SER A 137 8.09 29.93 -11.37
N THR A 138 9.22 29.69 -12.01
CA THR A 138 9.57 30.38 -13.28
C THR A 138 8.78 29.83 -14.47
N SER A 139 8.71 30.59 -15.56
CA SER A 139 7.93 30.28 -16.78
C SER A 139 8.73 29.57 -17.87
N LEU A 140 9.90 29.02 -17.56
CA LEU A 140 10.75 28.31 -18.52
C LEU A 140 10.03 27.07 -19.06
N ALA A 141 10.04 26.90 -20.38
CA ALA A 141 9.47 25.74 -21.05
C ALA A 141 10.46 24.55 -21.14
N THR A 142 11.73 24.85 -21.21
CA THR A 142 12.83 23.87 -21.22
C THR A 142 14.01 24.42 -20.45
N MET A 143 14.81 23.55 -19.85
CA MET A 143 16.04 23.92 -19.19
C MET A 143 17.15 22.92 -19.49
N ALA A 144 18.33 23.44 -19.86
CA ALA A 144 19.54 22.65 -20.01
C ALA A 144 20.61 23.24 -19.09
N LEU A 145 21.02 22.49 -18.08
CA LEU A 145 22.05 22.91 -17.15
C LEU A 145 23.45 22.62 -17.72
N PRO A 146 24.44 23.51 -17.45
CA PRO A 146 25.84 23.24 -17.79
C PRO A 146 26.36 21.95 -17.16
N GLY A 147 27.26 21.28 -17.88
CA GLY A 147 27.88 20.03 -17.42
C GLY A 147 28.75 20.18 -16.15
N SER A 148 29.04 21.41 -15.74
CA SER A 148 29.84 21.76 -14.55
C SER A 148 29.03 21.67 -13.22
N VAL A 149 27.67 21.71 -13.28
CA VAL A 149 26.80 21.72 -12.09
C VAL A 149 26.96 20.44 -11.28
N VAL A 150 27.17 20.62 -9.97
CA VAL A 150 27.37 19.53 -8.98
C VAL A 150 26.24 19.51 -7.97
N THR A 151 25.86 20.68 -7.44
CA THR A 151 24.87 20.83 -6.36
C THR A 151 23.61 21.49 -6.89
N ILE A 152 22.46 20.91 -6.58
CA ILE A 152 21.13 21.44 -6.85
C ILE A 152 20.35 21.39 -5.54
N GLY A 153 19.91 22.53 -5.07
CA GLY A 153 19.20 22.68 -3.79
C GLY A 153 17.75 22.15 -3.84
N ASP A 154 17.15 22.06 -2.66
CA ASP A 154 15.80 21.57 -2.49
C ASP A 154 14.78 22.48 -3.21
N ASN A 155 13.80 21.88 -3.87
CA ASN A 155 12.77 22.61 -4.60
C ASN A 155 13.30 23.56 -5.70
N ALA A 156 14.54 23.37 -6.18
CA ALA A 156 15.17 24.27 -7.12
C ALA A 156 14.33 24.54 -8.38
N PHE A 157 13.53 23.56 -8.81
CA PHE A 157 12.66 23.63 -9.98
C PHE A 157 11.17 23.44 -9.63
N ALA A 158 10.79 23.63 -8.37
CA ALA A 158 9.42 23.45 -7.91
C ALA A 158 8.46 24.44 -8.57
N GLY A 159 7.22 24.03 -8.83
CA GLY A 159 6.19 24.91 -9.36
C GLY A 159 6.44 25.45 -10.79
N MET A 160 7.41 24.92 -11.51
CA MET A 160 7.68 25.32 -12.92
C MET A 160 6.63 24.72 -13.86
N SER A 161 5.41 25.22 -13.79
CA SER A 161 4.22 24.66 -14.45
C SER A 161 4.27 24.59 -15.98
N ARG A 162 5.24 25.25 -16.62
CA ARG A 162 5.45 25.25 -18.07
C ARG A 162 6.63 24.38 -18.51
N LEU A 163 7.45 23.90 -17.57
CA LEU A 163 8.64 23.09 -17.88
C LEU A 163 8.22 21.73 -18.45
N THR A 164 8.60 21.47 -19.71
CA THR A 164 8.30 20.22 -20.41
C THR A 164 9.47 19.24 -20.39
N SER A 165 10.71 19.76 -20.33
CA SER A 165 11.91 18.94 -20.26
C SER A 165 13.04 19.65 -19.55
N VAL A 166 13.84 18.86 -18.83
CA VAL A 166 15.08 19.31 -18.21
C VAL A 166 16.23 18.39 -18.61
N ARG A 167 17.39 18.97 -18.88
CA ARG A 167 18.63 18.24 -19.14
C ARG A 167 19.68 18.59 -18.11
N LEU A 168 20.21 17.57 -17.44
CA LEU A 168 21.16 17.64 -16.34
C LEU A 168 22.54 17.12 -16.77
N GLY A 169 23.61 17.67 -16.19
CA GLY A 169 24.98 17.35 -16.55
C GLY A 169 25.57 16.12 -15.86
N ALA A 170 26.78 15.73 -16.31
CA ALA A 170 27.50 14.56 -15.84
C ALA A 170 27.97 14.65 -14.36
N LYS A 171 28.05 15.86 -13.79
CA LYS A 171 28.66 16.07 -12.47
C LYS A 171 27.67 16.19 -11.31
N VAL A 172 26.35 16.16 -11.59
CA VAL A 172 25.34 16.24 -10.51
C VAL A 172 25.59 15.15 -9.49
N ALA A 173 25.77 15.57 -8.22
CA ALA A 173 26.14 14.69 -7.12
C ALA A 173 24.96 13.87 -6.61
N ALA A 174 25.22 12.78 -5.90
CA ALA A 174 24.18 11.96 -5.28
C ALA A 174 23.38 12.76 -4.23
N GLY A 175 22.08 12.48 -4.11
CA GLY A 175 21.18 13.10 -3.14
C GLY A 175 20.68 14.50 -3.51
N GLN A 176 21.05 15.03 -4.68
CA GLN A 176 20.73 16.42 -5.07
C GLN A 176 19.39 16.60 -5.83
N LEU A 177 18.72 15.53 -6.20
CA LEU A 177 17.53 15.60 -7.07
C LEU A 177 16.26 15.07 -6.42
N VAL A 178 16.34 14.66 -5.17
CA VAL A 178 15.17 14.31 -4.38
C VAL A 178 14.36 15.58 -4.15
N ALA A 179 13.05 15.52 -4.43
CA ALA A 179 12.14 16.69 -4.33
C ALA A 179 12.55 17.93 -5.16
N ALA A 180 13.31 17.77 -6.25
CA ALA A 180 13.72 18.91 -7.07
C ALA A 180 12.60 19.47 -7.95
N PHE A 181 11.56 18.70 -8.30
CA PHE A 181 10.56 19.03 -9.33
C PHE A 181 9.09 19.05 -8.88
N PRO A 182 8.70 19.19 -7.59
CA PRO A 182 7.28 19.17 -7.22
C PRO A 182 6.51 20.30 -7.93
N GLY A 183 5.30 19.99 -8.41
CA GLY A 183 4.46 20.98 -9.11
C GLY A 183 4.94 21.36 -10.52
N ALA A 184 5.89 20.64 -11.13
CA ALA A 184 6.30 20.82 -12.53
C ALA A 184 5.31 20.12 -13.49
N ASN A 185 4.03 20.51 -13.43
CA ASN A 185 2.87 19.79 -14.00
C ASN A 185 2.85 19.62 -15.52
N ALA A 186 3.78 20.23 -16.27
CA ALA A 186 3.95 20.04 -17.70
C ALA A 186 5.14 19.13 -18.05
N LEU A 187 5.90 18.66 -17.05
CA LEU A 187 7.15 17.93 -17.26
C LEU A 187 6.88 16.55 -17.89
N ILE A 188 7.56 16.26 -19.00
CA ILE A 188 7.42 15.01 -19.77
C ILE A 188 8.71 14.18 -19.69
N SER A 189 9.88 14.84 -19.57
CA SER A 189 11.17 14.15 -19.58
C SER A 189 12.21 14.85 -18.70
N ILE A 190 12.94 14.04 -17.93
CA ILE A 190 14.15 14.43 -17.20
C ILE A 190 15.32 13.65 -17.82
N GLU A 191 16.20 14.35 -18.50
CA GLU A 191 17.39 13.78 -19.13
C GLU A 191 18.61 14.03 -18.26
N ILE A 192 19.49 13.05 -18.12
CA ILE A 192 20.78 13.23 -17.48
C ILE A 192 21.91 12.68 -18.37
N ASP A 193 23.07 13.32 -18.30
CA ASP A 193 24.23 12.88 -19.10
C ASP A 193 24.60 11.43 -18.76
N ALA A 194 24.82 10.61 -19.78
CA ALA A 194 25.10 9.17 -19.61
C ALA A 194 26.37 8.88 -18.78
N ASN A 195 27.29 9.85 -18.70
CA ASN A 195 28.51 9.76 -17.89
C ASN A 195 28.28 10.16 -16.42
N ASN A 196 27.07 10.54 -16.02
CA ASN A 196 26.78 10.77 -14.62
C ASN A 196 26.96 9.46 -13.84
N GLY A 197 27.72 9.52 -12.72
CA GLY A 197 28.05 8.35 -11.89
C GLY A 197 26.97 7.98 -10.89
N ASN A 198 26.01 8.87 -10.63
CA ASN A 198 25.04 8.75 -9.53
C ASN A 198 23.62 8.46 -10.02
N TYR A 199 23.26 8.93 -11.20
CA TYR A 199 21.90 8.89 -11.76
C TYR A 199 21.86 8.32 -13.17
N ALA A 200 20.69 7.85 -13.57
CA ALA A 200 20.35 7.44 -14.92
C ALA A 200 18.95 7.95 -15.28
N SER A 201 18.78 8.35 -16.54
CA SER A 201 17.45 8.59 -17.12
C SER A 201 17.04 7.37 -17.94
N VAL A 202 15.92 6.78 -17.63
CA VAL A 202 15.34 5.67 -18.39
C VAL A 202 13.99 6.13 -18.93
N ASP A 203 13.91 6.28 -20.25
CA ASP A 203 12.72 6.83 -20.90
C ASP A 203 12.24 8.15 -20.26
N GLY A 204 13.19 9.04 -19.93
CA GLY A 204 12.89 10.35 -19.33
C GLY A 204 12.46 10.31 -17.86
N VAL A 205 12.46 9.16 -17.20
CA VAL A 205 12.25 9.00 -15.76
C VAL A 205 13.59 8.90 -15.07
N LEU A 206 13.75 9.61 -13.96
CA LEU A 206 15.02 9.70 -13.24
C LEU A 206 15.13 8.61 -12.17
N TYR A 207 16.22 7.88 -12.21
CA TYR A 207 16.60 6.84 -11.25
C TYR A 207 18.01 7.10 -10.71
N THR A 208 18.37 6.44 -9.61
CA THR A 208 19.78 6.22 -9.26
C THR A 208 20.49 5.41 -10.35
N LYS A 209 21.82 5.47 -10.40
CA LYS A 209 22.61 4.80 -11.44
C LYS A 209 22.41 3.29 -11.50
N ASP A 210 22.18 2.66 -10.35
CA ASP A 210 21.92 1.22 -10.19
C ASP A 210 20.43 0.87 -10.30
N HIS A 211 19.58 1.86 -10.54
CA HIS A 211 18.12 1.77 -10.62
C HIS A 211 17.43 1.32 -9.32
N SER A 212 18.13 1.31 -8.18
CA SER A 212 17.54 0.91 -6.90
C SER A 212 16.51 1.91 -6.38
N HIS A 213 16.62 3.19 -6.73
CA HIS A 213 15.68 4.25 -6.37
C HIS A 213 15.09 4.92 -7.61
N LEU A 214 13.77 5.10 -7.63
CA LEU A 214 13.09 6.00 -8.55
C LEU A 214 13.03 7.39 -7.90
N ILE A 215 13.78 8.35 -8.47
CA ILE A 215 13.97 9.69 -7.90
C ILE A 215 12.86 10.65 -8.34
N ALA A 216 12.51 10.68 -9.62
CA ALA A 216 11.47 11.56 -10.12
C ALA A 216 10.80 11.02 -11.39
N TYR A 217 9.48 10.96 -11.38
CA TYR A 217 8.62 10.67 -12.52
C TYR A 217 8.02 11.97 -13.06
N PRO A 218 8.22 12.34 -14.34
CA PRO A 218 7.67 13.57 -14.89
C PRO A 218 6.13 13.59 -14.88
N GLN A 219 5.53 14.62 -14.27
CA GLN A 219 4.11 14.68 -13.95
C GLN A 219 3.17 14.54 -15.16
N ALA A 220 3.58 15.06 -16.33
CA ALA A 220 2.79 14.98 -17.55
C ALA A 220 3.09 13.75 -18.43
N LYS A 221 4.07 12.93 -18.04
CA LYS A 221 4.41 11.71 -18.77
C LYS A 221 3.27 10.69 -18.69
N ASN A 222 2.99 10.01 -19.80
CA ASN A 222 1.93 9.00 -19.92
C ASN A 222 0.57 9.45 -19.37
N LYS A 223 0.18 10.70 -19.65
CA LYS A 223 -1.06 11.29 -19.14
C LYS A 223 -2.27 10.40 -19.37
N GLY A 224 -2.89 9.95 -18.26
CA GLY A 224 -4.04 9.04 -18.28
C GLY A 224 -3.71 7.58 -18.65
N GLY A 225 -2.41 7.25 -18.80
CA GLY A 225 -1.93 5.90 -19.11
C GLY A 225 -1.33 5.18 -17.90
N SER A 226 -0.51 4.15 -18.20
CA SER A 226 0.17 3.33 -17.21
C SER A 226 1.68 3.50 -17.25
N TYR A 227 2.35 3.20 -16.15
CA TYR A 227 3.80 3.11 -16.05
C TYR A 227 4.21 1.87 -15.26
N ALA A 228 5.26 1.18 -15.73
CA ALA A 228 5.88 0.07 -15.00
C ALA A 228 7.21 0.56 -14.42
N VAL A 229 7.33 0.52 -13.09
CA VAL A 229 8.59 0.80 -12.38
C VAL A 229 9.57 -0.32 -12.68
N LEU A 230 10.84 0.01 -12.89
CA LEU A 230 11.87 -0.95 -13.28
C LEU A 230 12.04 -2.06 -12.24
N ASP A 231 12.25 -3.28 -12.73
CA ASP A 231 12.64 -4.39 -11.87
C ASP A 231 13.97 -4.09 -11.16
N GLY A 232 14.04 -4.45 -9.88
CA GLY A 232 15.20 -4.14 -9.03
C GLY A 232 15.06 -2.84 -8.24
N THR A 233 14.08 -1.96 -8.56
CA THR A 233 13.80 -0.78 -7.75
C THR A 233 13.29 -1.21 -6.37
N THR A 234 13.94 -0.69 -5.33
CA THR A 234 13.60 -0.95 -3.93
C THR A 234 12.87 0.20 -3.28
N ASP A 235 13.11 1.43 -3.75
CA ASP A 235 12.58 2.65 -3.19
C ASP A 235 11.96 3.56 -4.28
N ILE A 236 10.84 4.16 -3.95
CA ILE A 236 10.27 5.32 -4.64
C ILE A 236 10.49 6.50 -3.71
N ASP A 237 11.26 7.48 -4.13
CA ASP A 237 11.71 8.56 -3.28
C ASP A 237 10.62 9.61 -3.03
N GLU A 238 10.92 10.54 -2.14
CA GLU A 238 10.06 11.67 -1.76
C GLU A 238 9.64 12.49 -2.99
N TYR A 239 8.34 12.83 -3.12
CA TYR A 239 7.70 13.53 -4.25
C TYR A 239 7.85 12.86 -5.61
N ALA A 240 8.34 11.64 -5.71
CA ALA A 240 8.72 11.03 -6.99
C ALA A 240 7.58 10.96 -8.03
N PHE A 241 6.33 10.74 -7.63
CA PHE A 241 5.12 10.75 -8.47
C PHE A 241 4.11 11.82 -8.03
N ALA A 242 4.52 12.82 -7.25
CA ALA A 242 3.61 13.89 -6.84
C ALA A 242 3.01 14.60 -8.07
N ASP A 243 1.70 14.90 -8.03
CA ASP A 243 0.94 15.48 -9.14
C ASP A 243 0.95 14.64 -10.45
N ALA A 244 1.43 13.40 -10.44
CA ALA A 244 1.56 12.58 -11.62
C ALA A 244 0.22 12.32 -12.31
N SER A 245 0.20 12.50 -13.64
CA SER A 245 -0.99 12.32 -14.47
C SER A 245 -1.26 10.86 -14.85
N VAL A 246 -0.39 9.94 -14.49
CA VAL A 246 -0.54 8.49 -14.69
C VAL A 246 -1.68 7.95 -13.83
N THR A 247 -2.46 7.01 -14.38
CA THR A 247 -3.64 6.44 -13.68
C THR A 247 -3.39 5.04 -13.12
N SER A 248 -2.32 4.38 -13.56
CA SER A 248 -1.92 3.06 -13.10
C SER A 248 -0.41 2.94 -13.04
N VAL A 249 0.12 2.39 -11.96
CA VAL A 249 1.55 2.09 -11.79
C VAL A 249 1.71 0.63 -11.42
N THR A 250 2.52 -0.10 -12.19
CA THR A 250 2.92 -1.48 -11.85
C THR A 250 4.21 -1.41 -11.04
N LEU A 251 4.19 -2.01 -9.85
CA LEU A 251 5.30 -1.99 -8.91
C LEU A 251 6.05 -3.34 -8.94
N PRO A 252 7.40 -3.33 -8.91
CA PRO A 252 8.18 -4.56 -8.91
C PRO A 252 8.15 -5.25 -7.54
N SER A 253 8.34 -6.56 -7.52
CA SER A 253 8.40 -7.34 -6.27
C SER A 253 9.61 -7.00 -5.38
N SER A 254 10.59 -6.29 -5.91
CA SER A 254 11.74 -5.76 -5.15
C SER A 254 11.41 -4.56 -4.28
N LEU A 255 10.29 -3.86 -4.54
CA LEU A 255 9.94 -2.62 -3.84
C LEU A 255 9.76 -2.87 -2.34
N ARG A 256 10.34 -1.98 -1.51
CA ARG A 256 10.30 -2.01 -0.04
C ARG A 256 9.72 -0.74 0.56
N ARG A 257 9.96 0.40 -0.06
CA ARG A 257 9.58 1.68 0.51
C ARG A 257 8.99 2.63 -0.54
N ILE A 258 7.97 3.37 -0.11
CA ILE A 258 7.46 4.56 -0.78
C ILE A 258 7.72 5.73 0.18
N GLY A 259 8.40 6.76 -0.28
CA GLY A 259 8.80 7.94 0.48
C GLY A 259 7.65 8.89 0.78
N ASP A 260 7.96 9.95 1.53
CA ASP A 260 7.00 10.98 1.91
C ASP A 260 6.51 11.72 0.67
N TYR A 261 5.22 12.06 0.61
CA TYR A 261 4.59 12.78 -0.51
C TYR A 261 4.74 12.10 -1.89
N ALA A 262 5.23 10.87 -1.96
CA ALA A 262 5.66 10.24 -3.22
C ALA A 262 4.59 10.20 -4.31
N PHE A 263 3.32 10.04 -3.96
CA PHE A 263 2.17 10.05 -4.88
C PHE A 263 1.13 11.12 -4.49
N GLU A 264 1.53 12.14 -3.74
CA GLU A 264 0.64 13.24 -3.35
C GLU A 264 -0.09 13.80 -4.58
N SER A 265 -1.40 14.02 -4.47
CA SER A 265 -2.24 14.58 -5.54
C SER A 265 -2.14 13.82 -6.88
N SER A 266 -1.64 12.59 -6.91
CA SER A 266 -1.55 11.76 -8.11
C SER A 266 -2.93 11.35 -8.64
N ARG A 267 -2.98 10.88 -9.90
CA ARG A 267 -4.23 10.42 -10.52
C ARG A 267 -4.40 8.90 -10.51
N LEU A 268 -3.69 8.21 -9.64
CA LEU A 268 -3.84 6.77 -9.49
C LEU A 268 -5.29 6.39 -9.17
N THR A 269 -5.76 5.28 -9.74
CA THR A 269 -7.11 4.74 -9.47
C THR A 269 -7.08 3.53 -8.56
N SER A 270 -5.96 2.82 -8.52
CA SER A 270 -5.74 1.68 -7.62
C SER A 270 -4.26 1.52 -7.33
N LEU A 271 -3.98 0.91 -6.17
CA LEU A 271 -2.62 0.58 -5.71
C LEU A 271 -2.60 -0.88 -5.26
N THR A 272 -1.57 -1.63 -5.69
CA THR A 272 -1.28 -2.96 -5.17
C THR A 272 0.20 -3.02 -4.83
N LEU A 273 0.51 -3.16 -3.54
CA LEU A 273 1.87 -3.28 -3.05
C LEU A 273 2.30 -4.75 -2.99
N PRO A 274 3.59 -5.06 -3.23
CA PRO A 274 4.06 -6.44 -3.15
C PRO A 274 4.09 -6.97 -1.71
N ASP A 275 4.03 -8.29 -1.54
CA ASP A 275 4.09 -8.96 -0.22
C ASP A 275 5.42 -8.70 0.52
N SER A 276 6.44 -8.29 -0.20
CA SER A 276 7.76 -7.93 0.34
C SER A 276 7.87 -6.48 0.79
N PHE A 277 6.85 -5.67 0.56
CA PHE A 277 6.83 -4.25 0.87
C PHE A 277 6.87 -4.00 2.40
N GLU A 278 7.37 -2.84 2.82
CA GLU A 278 7.61 -2.57 4.24
C GLU A 278 6.93 -1.28 4.73
N THR A 279 7.19 -0.15 4.07
CA THR A 279 6.82 1.15 4.64
C THR A 279 6.25 2.12 3.63
N ILE A 280 5.10 2.72 3.96
CA ILE A 280 4.51 3.88 3.29
C ILE A 280 4.88 5.12 4.10
N GLY A 281 5.49 6.11 3.46
CA GLY A 281 5.87 7.39 4.06
C GLY A 281 4.68 8.29 4.39
N SER A 282 4.95 9.36 5.14
CA SER A 282 3.92 10.35 5.51
C SER A 282 3.43 11.11 4.28
N TRP A 283 2.13 11.37 4.20
CA TRP A 283 1.48 12.07 3.09
C TRP A 283 1.65 11.37 1.72
N ALA A 284 2.11 10.13 1.68
CA ALA A 284 2.58 9.47 0.46
C ALA A 284 1.53 9.42 -0.66
N PHE A 285 0.26 9.29 -0.34
CA PHE A 285 -0.87 9.28 -1.30
C PHE A 285 -1.89 10.39 -1.03
N SER A 286 -1.59 11.32 -0.10
CA SER A 286 -2.55 12.34 0.29
C SER A 286 -3.12 13.10 -0.91
N TYR A 287 -4.41 13.40 -0.86
CA TYR A 287 -5.16 14.05 -1.95
C TYR A 287 -5.16 13.28 -3.29
N ALA A 288 -4.83 11.98 -3.33
CA ALA A 288 -4.98 11.15 -4.52
C ALA A 288 -6.48 10.83 -4.78
N SER A 289 -7.23 11.88 -5.12
CA SER A 289 -8.69 11.91 -5.14
C SER A 289 -9.39 10.95 -6.10
N ASN A 290 -8.63 10.19 -6.90
CA ASN A 290 -9.12 9.13 -7.79
C ASN A 290 -8.82 7.72 -7.27
N LEU A 291 -8.03 7.58 -6.20
CA LEU A 291 -7.60 6.30 -5.64
C LEU A 291 -8.77 5.62 -4.93
N ALA A 292 -9.34 4.60 -5.56
CA ALA A 292 -10.54 3.92 -5.08
C ALA A 292 -10.24 2.64 -4.30
N ARG A 293 -9.11 1.98 -4.58
CA ARG A 293 -8.75 0.69 -3.99
C ARG A 293 -7.26 0.62 -3.67
N VAL A 294 -6.95 0.06 -2.50
CA VAL A 294 -5.57 -0.16 -2.04
C VAL A 294 -5.41 -1.56 -1.49
N ASP A 295 -4.43 -2.32 -1.99
CA ASP A 295 -3.92 -3.53 -1.35
C ASP A 295 -2.53 -3.21 -0.77
N LEU A 296 -2.40 -3.31 0.54
CA LEU A 296 -1.18 -2.90 1.26
C LEU A 296 -0.06 -3.95 1.23
N GLY A 297 -0.25 -5.10 0.56
CA GLY A 297 0.80 -6.12 0.47
C GLY A 297 1.42 -6.45 1.83
N GLY A 298 2.75 -6.47 1.89
CA GLY A 298 3.49 -6.78 3.11
C GLY A 298 3.76 -5.61 4.05
N THR A 299 3.07 -4.49 3.91
CA THR A 299 3.26 -3.26 4.70
C THR A 299 3.31 -3.55 6.21
N THR A 300 4.32 -3.01 6.88
CA THR A 300 4.46 -3.07 8.34
C THR A 300 3.99 -1.79 9.01
N THR A 301 4.15 -0.64 8.34
CA THR A 301 3.79 0.68 8.85
C THR A 301 3.14 1.51 7.75
N VAL A 302 1.99 2.05 8.04
CA VAL A 302 1.36 3.14 7.30
C VAL A 302 1.60 4.41 8.12
N SER A 303 2.40 5.34 7.59
CA SER A 303 2.78 6.56 8.33
C SER A 303 1.62 7.57 8.42
N ASP A 304 1.87 8.65 9.16
CA ASP A 304 0.89 9.72 9.39
C ASP A 304 0.44 10.34 8.06
N ASP A 305 -0.85 10.63 7.95
CA ASP A 305 -1.47 11.30 6.80
C ASP A 305 -1.29 10.57 5.44
N ALA A 306 -0.86 9.31 5.43
CA ALA A 306 -0.43 8.61 4.22
C ALA A 306 -1.48 8.60 3.09
N PHE A 307 -2.78 8.52 3.42
CA PHE A 307 -3.92 8.56 2.49
C PHE A 307 -4.90 9.70 2.83
N LEU A 308 -4.40 10.77 3.44
CA LEU A 308 -5.25 11.89 3.89
C LEU A 308 -6.04 12.49 2.73
N ASN A 309 -7.37 12.61 2.90
CA ASN A 309 -8.31 13.18 1.93
C ASN A 309 -8.39 12.42 0.59
N ASP A 310 -8.14 11.13 0.58
CA ASP A 310 -8.40 10.27 -0.56
C ASP A 310 -9.90 9.95 -0.65
N ILE A 311 -10.67 10.93 -1.08
CA ILE A 311 -12.15 10.89 -1.03
C ILE A 311 -12.78 9.80 -1.90
N ALA A 312 -12.08 9.27 -2.91
CA ALA A 312 -12.57 8.16 -3.73
C ALA A 312 -12.33 6.79 -3.09
N LEU A 313 -11.52 6.71 -2.01
CA LEU A 313 -11.11 5.44 -1.41
C LEU A 313 -12.33 4.75 -0.78
N THR A 314 -12.66 3.56 -1.29
CA THR A 314 -13.78 2.73 -0.84
C THR A 314 -13.34 1.40 -0.25
N GLU A 315 -12.13 0.94 -0.60
CA GLU A 315 -11.65 -0.38 -0.24
C GLU A 315 -10.16 -0.34 0.12
N VAL A 316 -9.84 -0.81 1.31
CA VAL A 316 -8.45 -1.00 1.78
C VAL A 316 -8.28 -2.43 2.27
N ASN A 317 -7.40 -3.18 1.61
CA ASN A 317 -7.00 -4.51 2.05
C ASN A 317 -5.74 -4.40 2.91
N LEU A 318 -5.89 -4.53 4.21
CA LEU A 318 -4.80 -4.49 5.19
C LEU A 318 -4.00 -5.81 5.30
N ARG A 319 -4.24 -6.79 4.41
CA ARG A 319 -3.58 -8.09 4.32
C ARG A 319 -3.45 -8.79 5.68
N PRO A 320 -4.58 -9.09 6.34
CA PRO A 320 -4.57 -9.82 7.62
C PRO A 320 -3.94 -11.21 7.49
N ASP A 321 -3.96 -11.81 6.30
CA ASP A 321 -3.35 -13.08 5.96
C ASP A 321 -1.82 -13.08 6.11
N LEU A 322 -1.15 -11.94 5.89
CA LEU A 322 0.30 -11.81 6.06
C LEU A 322 0.69 -11.52 7.52
N GLY A 323 -0.18 -10.93 8.33
CA GLY A 323 0.06 -10.64 9.74
C GLY A 323 1.26 -9.71 9.99
N ARG A 324 1.59 -8.81 9.05
CA ARG A 324 2.78 -7.97 9.10
C ARG A 324 2.52 -6.55 9.59
N LEU A 325 1.33 -6.01 9.33
CA LEU A 325 0.98 -4.64 9.73
C LEU A 325 1.08 -4.47 11.24
N LYS A 326 1.81 -3.44 11.69
CA LYS A 326 2.04 -3.10 13.10
C LYS A 326 1.42 -1.78 13.48
N GLU A 327 1.43 -0.82 12.57
CA GLU A 327 1.08 0.56 12.88
C GLU A 327 0.29 1.20 11.74
N ILE A 328 -0.77 1.89 12.12
CA ILE A 328 -1.51 2.85 11.30
C ILE A 328 -1.39 4.18 12.02
N GLY A 329 -0.63 5.10 11.43
CA GLY A 329 -0.27 6.40 11.99
C GLY A 329 -1.42 7.39 12.10
N GLU A 330 -1.14 8.57 12.67
CA GLU A 330 -2.13 9.63 12.87
C GLU A 330 -2.72 10.06 11.52
N ASP A 331 -4.06 10.15 11.44
CA ASP A 331 -4.80 10.55 10.24
C ASP A 331 -4.43 9.81 8.94
N ALA A 332 -3.84 8.61 9.04
CA ALA A 332 -3.37 7.84 7.88
C ALA A 332 -4.46 7.64 6.81
N PHE A 333 -5.73 7.50 7.20
CA PHE A 333 -6.91 7.48 6.32
C PHE A 333 -7.84 8.67 6.58
N GLY A 334 -7.33 9.73 7.20
CA GLY A 334 -8.09 10.92 7.56
C GLY A 334 -8.80 11.52 6.34
N GLY A 335 -10.10 11.84 6.48
CA GLY A 335 -10.86 12.43 5.37
C GLY A 335 -11.25 11.49 4.22
N CYS A 336 -10.97 10.19 4.30
CA CYS A 336 -11.42 9.18 3.34
C CYS A 336 -12.92 8.90 3.54
N THR A 337 -13.77 9.84 3.18
CA THR A 337 -15.20 9.84 3.52
C THR A 337 -16.01 8.72 2.89
N ASN A 338 -15.53 8.09 1.81
CA ASN A 338 -16.17 6.96 1.16
C ASN A 338 -15.67 5.60 1.66
N LEU A 339 -14.64 5.57 2.53
CA LEU A 339 -14.19 4.34 3.20
C LEU A 339 -15.14 4.02 4.34
N THR A 340 -16.06 3.08 4.13
CA THR A 340 -17.14 2.75 5.07
C THR A 340 -16.84 1.56 5.97
N SER A 341 -15.80 0.79 5.67
CA SER A 341 -15.37 -0.39 6.44
C SER A 341 -13.85 -0.48 6.48
N LEU A 342 -13.31 -0.80 7.64
CA LEU A 342 -11.89 -1.07 7.84
C LEU A 342 -11.73 -2.18 8.89
N VAL A 343 -11.18 -3.32 8.45
CA VAL A 343 -10.87 -4.45 9.34
C VAL A 343 -9.40 -4.45 9.64
N VAL A 344 -9.06 -4.10 10.87
CA VAL A 344 -7.68 -4.02 11.33
C VAL A 344 -7.17 -5.42 11.72
N PRO A 345 -6.03 -5.88 11.17
CA PRO A 345 -5.51 -7.21 11.47
C PRO A 345 -5.02 -7.34 12.92
N ALA A 346 -5.06 -8.54 13.46
CA ALA A 346 -4.58 -8.86 14.80
C ALA A 346 -3.10 -8.54 15.05
N SER A 347 -2.32 -8.36 13.98
CA SER A 347 -0.90 -7.99 14.07
C SER A 347 -0.66 -6.51 14.38
N ALA A 348 -1.66 -5.64 14.19
CA ALA A 348 -1.54 -4.22 14.46
C ALA A 348 -1.44 -3.97 15.97
N THR A 349 -0.52 -3.09 16.36
CA THR A 349 -0.28 -2.71 17.77
C THR A 349 -0.68 -1.26 18.05
N SER A 350 -0.79 -0.42 17.01
CA SER A 350 -1.26 0.97 17.08
C SER A 350 -2.19 1.30 15.91
N VAL A 351 -3.28 2.03 16.18
CA VAL A 351 -4.25 2.50 15.20
C VAL A 351 -4.69 3.91 15.58
N GLU A 352 -4.20 4.91 14.83
CA GLU A 352 -4.48 6.32 15.08
C GLU A 352 -5.10 7.02 13.86
N GLY A 353 -5.28 6.31 12.74
CA GLY A 353 -5.45 6.85 11.41
C GLY A 353 -6.87 6.85 10.82
N VAL A 354 -7.95 6.79 11.60
CA VAL A 354 -9.32 6.63 11.07
C VAL A 354 -10.22 7.86 11.25
N SER A 355 -9.63 9.02 11.49
CA SER A 355 -10.38 10.25 11.72
C SER A 355 -11.13 10.73 10.47
N ASN A 356 -12.34 11.21 10.64
CA ASN A 356 -13.17 11.80 9.57
C ASN A 356 -13.33 10.88 8.33
N THR A 357 -13.29 9.57 8.52
CA THR A 357 -13.61 8.57 7.49
C THR A 357 -15.11 8.33 7.40
N GLY A 358 -15.55 7.56 6.39
CA GLY A 358 -16.91 7.02 6.34
C GLY A 358 -17.12 5.79 7.24
N VAL A 359 -16.09 5.32 7.96
CA VAL A 359 -16.15 4.12 8.80
C VAL A 359 -17.10 4.35 9.97
N ASP A 360 -18.21 3.65 9.96
CA ASP A 360 -19.21 3.64 11.04
C ASP A 360 -18.80 2.69 12.16
N THR A 361 -18.23 1.56 11.80
CA THR A 361 -17.78 0.53 12.73
C THR A 361 -16.30 0.22 12.53
N LEU A 362 -15.49 0.48 13.56
CA LEU A 362 -14.08 0.07 13.59
C LEU A 362 -13.99 -1.33 14.20
N GLU A 363 -13.56 -2.30 13.41
CA GLU A 363 -13.43 -3.67 13.84
C GLU A 363 -11.95 -4.06 13.96
N LEU A 364 -11.55 -4.53 15.15
CA LEU A 364 -10.21 -4.94 15.48
C LEU A 364 -10.15 -6.46 15.66
N GLY A 365 -9.10 -7.10 15.12
CA GLY A 365 -8.89 -8.55 15.18
C GLY A 365 -8.73 -9.09 16.63
N ASP A 366 -8.74 -10.41 16.76
CA ASP A 366 -8.78 -11.14 18.04
C ASP A 366 -7.43 -11.30 18.75
N ARG A 367 -6.32 -10.80 18.17
CA ARG A 367 -4.95 -10.98 18.69
C ARG A 367 -4.14 -9.69 18.80
N VAL A 368 -4.80 -8.55 18.79
CA VAL A 368 -4.10 -7.26 18.99
C VAL A 368 -3.42 -7.29 20.37
N SER A 369 -2.10 -7.21 20.43
CA SER A 369 -1.34 -7.45 21.67
C SER A 369 -1.31 -6.24 22.60
N LYS A 370 -1.41 -5.03 22.04
CA LYS A 370 -1.54 -3.77 22.76
C LYS A 370 -2.35 -2.82 21.89
N LEU A 371 -3.36 -2.20 22.46
CA LEU A 371 -4.21 -1.25 21.76
C LEU A 371 -4.07 0.12 22.39
N SER A 372 -3.63 1.09 21.62
CA SER A 372 -3.81 2.50 21.92
C SER A 372 -4.69 3.07 20.81
N ILE A 373 -5.96 3.29 21.07
CA ILE A 373 -6.86 3.98 20.16
C ILE A 373 -6.87 5.45 20.57
N VAL A 374 -6.07 6.24 19.88
CA VAL A 374 -6.14 7.70 20.01
C VAL A 374 -7.20 8.20 19.04
N THR A 375 -8.29 8.73 19.60
CA THR A 375 -9.44 9.21 18.82
C THR A 375 -9.38 10.72 18.61
N ARG A 376 -8.19 11.26 18.30
CA ARG A 376 -8.10 12.62 17.79
C ARG A 376 -8.86 12.68 16.47
N GLY A 377 -10.15 13.04 16.56
CA GLY A 377 -10.98 13.25 15.38
C GLY A 377 -11.75 12.03 14.86
N ILE A 378 -11.95 10.93 15.62
CA ILE A 378 -12.97 9.92 15.27
C ILE A 378 -14.36 10.58 15.40
N ARG A 379 -14.72 11.39 14.42
CA ARG A 379 -16.05 12.06 14.41
C ARG A 379 -17.16 11.18 13.88
N ASN A 380 -16.81 10.10 13.14
CA ASN A 380 -17.77 9.29 12.42
C ASN A 380 -17.81 7.82 12.87
N VAL A 381 -16.80 7.30 13.59
CA VAL A 381 -16.86 5.94 14.14
C VAL A 381 -17.85 5.92 15.29
N ARG A 382 -19.02 5.32 15.02
CA ARG A 382 -20.05 5.17 16.04
C ARG A 382 -19.85 3.94 16.89
N HIS A 383 -19.23 2.90 16.34
CA HIS A 383 -19.11 1.61 16.97
C HIS A 383 -17.67 1.09 16.91
N ILE A 384 -17.16 0.61 18.04
CA ILE A 384 -15.84 -0.01 18.17
C ILE A 384 -16.04 -1.47 18.58
N VAL A 385 -15.48 -2.40 17.83
CA VAL A 385 -15.56 -3.83 18.09
C VAL A 385 -14.17 -4.41 18.20
N VAL A 386 -13.77 -4.84 19.39
CA VAL A 386 -12.52 -5.55 19.66
C VAL A 386 -12.84 -7.01 19.90
N ARG A 387 -12.43 -7.92 19.01
CA ARG A 387 -12.84 -9.34 19.04
C ARG A 387 -12.30 -10.13 20.22
N GLY A 388 -11.17 -9.75 20.81
CA GLY A 388 -10.64 -10.40 22.02
C GLY A 388 -9.18 -10.10 22.33
N GLY A 389 -8.71 -10.53 23.46
CA GLY A 389 -7.28 -10.69 23.81
C GLY A 389 -6.47 -9.42 24.10
N VAL A 390 -7.04 -8.23 24.02
CA VAL A 390 -6.30 -6.97 24.02
C VAL A 390 -6.30 -6.30 25.37
N ASN A 391 -5.12 -5.96 25.87
CA ASN A 391 -4.96 -4.98 26.95
C ASN A 391 -4.58 -3.64 26.32
N GLY A 392 -5.18 -2.53 26.77
CA GLY A 392 -4.90 -1.26 26.14
C GLY A 392 -5.59 -0.07 26.78
N GLU A 393 -5.56 1.02 26.06
CA GLU A 393 -6.19 2.27 26.43
C GLU A 393 -6.97 2.85 25.25
N PHE A 394 -8.05 3.52 25.57
CA PHE A 394 -8.84 4.33 24.66
C PHE A 394 -8.70 5.77 25.13
N TYR A 395 -8.18 6.60 24.25
CA TYR A 395 -8.00 8.03 24.51
C TYR A 395 -8.85 8.83 23.54
N SER A 396 -9.80 9.61 24.07
CA SER A 396 -10.62 10.52 23.28
C SER A 396 -10.32 11.96 23.68
N GLU A 397 -9.67 12.73 22.82
CA GLU A 397 -9.58 14.19 22.99
C GLU A 397 -10.92 14.80 22.57
N GLY A 398 -11.82 15.00 23.55
CA GLY A 398 -13.15 15.54 23.33
C GLY A 398 -13.17 17.04 23.07
N GLN A 399 -13.89 17.43 22.02
CA GLN A 399 -14.69 18.66 22.06
C GLN A 399 -16.17 18.23 22.05
N ALA A 400 -16.86 18.51 23.10
CA ALA A 400 -18.19 18.04 23.49
C ALA A 400 -19.37 18.30 22.52
N SER A 401 -19.16 18.53 21.24
CA SER A 401 -20.25 18.92 20.35
C SER A 401 -20.64 17.94 19.24
N ASN A 402 -19.85 16.89 18.92
CA ASN A 402 -20.21 16.02 17.78
C ASN A 402 -19.82 14.53 17.87
N GLY A 403 -19.77 13.92 19.04
CA GLY A 403 -19.96 12.50 19.00
C GLY A 403 -18.88 11.63 19.61
N ARG A 404 -19.01 11.37 20.91
CA ARG A 404 -18.46 10.15 21.50
C ARG A 404 -19.07 8.95 20.78
N PRO A 405 -18.32 7.82 20.65
CA PRO A 405 -18.86 6.60 20.07
C PRO A 405 -20.17 6.16 20.75
N GLU A 406 -21.09 5.61 19.97
CA GLU A 406 -22.34 5.08 20.50
C GLU A 406 -22.09 3.81 21.31
N SER A 407 -21.18 2.95 20.82
CA SER A 407 -20.83 1.73 21.57
C SER A 407 -19.37 1.30 21.40
N ALA A 408 -18.86 0.56 22.38
CA ALA A 408 -17.63 -0.21 22.31
C ALA A 408 -17.83 -1.61 22.91
N PHE A 409 -17.50 -2.63 22.14
CA PHE A 409 -17.51 -4.04 22.55
C PHE A 409 -16.07 -4.55 22.67
N PHE A 410 -15.79 -5.22 23.80
CA PHE A 410 -14.50 -5.86 24.06
C PHE A 410 -14.73 -7.34 24.35
N GLY A 411 -14.14 -8.20 23.52
CA GLY A 411 -14.23 -9.65 23.64
C GLY A 411 -13.38 -10.23 24.75
N GLU A 412 -13.57 -11.54 24.99
CA GLU A 412 -12.86 -12.28 26.05
C GLU A 412 -11.34 -12.30 25.86
N GLY A 413 -10.60 -12.38 26.98
CA GLY A 413 -9.14 -12.37 27.02
C GLY A 413 -8.54 -11.02 27.38
N MET A 414 -9.29 -9.91 27.30
CA MET A 414 -8.86 -8.62 27.84
C MET A 414 -8.88 -8.65 29.37
N THR A 415 -7.77 -8.24 29.98
CA THR A 415 -7.65 -8.24 31.45
C THR A 415 -7.53 -6.84 32.04
N THR A 416 -6.97 -5.88 31.28
CA THR A 416 -6.77 -4.51 31.73
C THR A 416 -7.15 -3.54 30.61
N PHE A 417 -7.86 -2.45 30.96
CA PHE A 417 -8.20 -1.40 30.03
C PHE A 417 -8.36 -0.05 30.72
N SER A 418 -8.13 1.04 29.95
CA SER A 418 -8.32 2.40 30.46
C SER A 418 -9.10 3.23 29.44
N PHE A 419 -10.03 4.06 29.93
CA PHE A 419 -10.74 5.06 29.12
C PHE A 419 -10.35 6.45 29.59
N TRP A 420 -9.85 7.28 28.66
CA TRP A 420 -9.49 8.66 28.91
C TRP A 420 -10.31 9.58 28.00
N GLY A 421 -10.89 10.64 28.55
CA GLY A 421 -11.79 11.56 27.86
C GLY A 421 -13.22 11.03 27.73
N GLU A 422 -13.80 11.03 26.52
CA GLU A 422 -15.20 10.67 26.30
C GLU A 422 -15.41 9.16 26.17
N THR A 423 -15.77 8.50 27.27
CA THR A 423 -16.18 7.08 27.25
C THR A 423 -17.40 6.86 26.33
N PRO A 424 -17.45 5.80 25.49
CA PRO A 424 -18.62 5.48 24.66
C PRO A 424 -19.93 5.41 25.45
N ARG A 425 -21.09 5.67 24.78
CA ARG A 425 -22.41 5.65 25.45
C ARG A 425 -22.75 4.29 26.03
N VAL A 426 -22.40 3.24 25.31
CA VAL A 426 -22.56 1.84 25.70
C VAL A 426 -21.21 1.17 25.63
N VAL A 427 -20.80 0.50 26.71
CA VAL A 427 -19.57 -0.29 26.76
C VAL A 427 -19.90 -1.70 27.18
N VAL A 428 -19.43 -2.70 26.44
CA VAL A 428 -19.57 -4.12 26.81
C VAL A 428 -18.18 -4.68 27.11
N LEU A 429 -17.97 -5.13 28.34
CA LEU A 429 -16.69 -5.60 28.86
C LEU A 429 -16.71 -7.12 29.14
N PRO A 430 -15.60 -7.83 28.92
CA PRO A 430 -15.52 -9.26 29.09
C PRO A 430 -15.47 -9.69 30.56
N ALA A 431 -15.77 -10.98 30.81
CA ALA A 431 -15.66 -11.59 32.14
C ALA A 431 -14.20 -11.75 32.60
N SER A 432 -13.25 -11.73 31.67
CA SER A 432 -11.81 -11.82 31.95
C SER A 432 -11.19 -10.55 32.54
N LEU A 433 -11.93 -9.44 32.60
CA LEU A 433 -11.43 -8.14 33.05
C LEU A 433 -11.06 -8.14 34.54
N THR A 434 -9.83 -7.72 34.85
CA THR A 434 -9.29 -7.63 36.20
C THR A 434 -8.93 -6.22 36.65
N SER A 435 -8.76 -5.28 35.70
CA SER A 435 -8.49 -3.86 35.97
C SER A 435 -9.18 -2.97 34.96
N LEU A 436 -9.80 -1.90 35.43
CA LEU A 436 -10.40 -0.85 34.62
C LEU A 436 -10.06 0.50 35.20
N GLU A 437 -9.62 1.43 34.35
CA GLU A 437 -9.51 2.84 34.69
C GLU A 437 -10.51 3.64 33.86
N LEU A 438 -11.21 4.56 34.50
CA LEU A 438 -12.13 5.50 33.87
C LEU A 438 -11.69 6.92 34.21
N ASP A 439 -11.80 7.84 33.25
CA ASP A 439 -11.40 9.22 33.44
C ASP A 439 -12.19 9.91 34.54
N GLU A 440 -11.49 10.38 35.57
CA GLU A 440 -12.05 11.11 36.69
C GLU A 440 -12.46 12.54 36.30
N ASP A 441 -11.89 13.09 35.22
CA ASP A 441 -12.16 14.41 34.68
C ASP A 441 -13.21 14.42 33.55
N ALA A 442 -13.73 13.24 33.17
CA ALA A 442 -14.77 13.14 32.15
C ALA A 442 -15.99 14.03 32.47
N ALA A 443 -16.61 14.59 31.44
CA ALA A 443 -17.75 15.49 31.56
C ALA A 443 -18.93 14.83 32.33
N SER A 444 -19.68 15.63 33.08
CA SER A 444 -20.75 15.11 33.94
C SER A 444 -21.86 14.41 33.18
N ASP A 445 -22.16 14.82 31.95
CA ASP A 445 -23.13 14.17 31.07
C ASP A 445 -22.60 12.83 30.54
N VAL A 446 -21.28 12.70 30.31
CA VAL A 446 -20.64 11.42 29.98
C VAL A 446 -20.81 10.45 31.14
N LYS A 447 -20.46 10.85 32.36
CA LYS A 447 -20.59 10.04 33.58
C LYS A 447 -22.02 9.60 33.87
N ALA A 448 -22.98 10.47 33.62
CA ALA A 448 -24.41 10.21 33.84
C ALA A 448 -25.03 9.29 32.78
N ASN A 449 -24.56 9.38 31.52
CA ASN A 449 -25.18 8.73 30.37
C ASN A 449 -24.34 7.62 29.75
N THR A 450 -23.33 7.09 30.43
CA THR A 450 -22.60 5.87 30.03
C THR A 450 -23.23 4.64 30.66
N THR A 451 -23.61 3.66 29.83
CA THR A 451 -24.07 2.33 30.31
C THR A 451 -22.94 1.33 30.11
N ILE A 452 -22.56 0.63 31.15
CA ILE A 452 -21.53 -0.42 31.09
C ILE A 452 -22.18 -1.78 31.35
N TYR A 453 -22.05 -2.67 30.39
CA TYR A 453 -22.41 -4.07 30.48
C TYR A 453 -21.15 -4.88 30.82
N VAL A 454 -21.25 -5.82 31.73
CA VAL A 454 -20.16 -6.73 32.11
C VAL A 454 -20.61 -8.16 31.85
N ALA A 455 -19.84 -8.92 31.09
CA ALA A 455 -20.15 -10.32 30.83
C ALA A 455 -20.14 -11.14 32.11
N GLY A 456 -21.17 -11.99 32.29
CA GLY A 456 -21.39 -12.80 33.46
C GLY A 456 -22.44 -12.23 34.43
N GLU A 457 -22.44 -12.75 35.69
CA GLU A 457 -23.42 -12.41 36.69
C GLU A 457 -23.03 -11.20 37.54
N GLU A 458 -24.04 -10.51 38.09
CA GLU A 458 -23.81 -9.49 39.14
C GLU A 458 -23.01 -10.05 40.29
N GLY A 459 -22.00 -9.31 40.73
CA GLY A 459 -21.14 -9.73 41.83
C GLY A 459 -19.94 -10.60 41.43
N SER A 460 -19.77 -10.91 40.13
CA SER A 460 -18.54 -11.51 39.59
C SER A 460 -17.30 -10.62 39.85
N GLN A 461 -16.10 -11.17 39.66
CA GLN A 461 -14.86 -10.37 39.84
C GLN A 461 -14.81 -9.18 38.90
N ALA A 462 -15.10 -9.37 37.60
CA ALA A 462 -15.17 -8.29 36.62
C ALA A 462 -16.23 -7.23 36.99
N TRP A 463 -17.41 -7.66 37.43
CA TRP A 463 -18.44 -6.75 37.94
C TRP A 463 -17.94 -5.87 39.09
N LYS A 464 -17.29 -6.46 40.08
CA LYS A 464 -16.73 -5.71 41.25
C LYS A 464 -15.66 -4.72 40.79
N THR A 465 -14.79 -5.13 39.88
CA THR A 465 -13.75 -4.28 39.29
C THR A 465 -14.35 -3.08 38.59
N VAL A 466 -15.33 -3.29 37.72
CA VAL A 466 -16.00 -2.19 36.96
C VAL A 466 -16.77 -1.28 37.93
N LYS A 467 -17.51 -1.84 38.89
CA LYS A 467 -18.24 -1.04 39.87
C LYS A 467 -17.29 -0.13 40.64
N ALA A 468 -16.17 -0.64 41.13
CA ALA A 468 -15.18 0.15 41.87
C ALA A 468 -14.57 1.28 41.00
N ALA A 469 -14.27 1.00 39.70
CA ALA A 469 -13.78 1.99 38.75
C ALA A 469 -14.83 3.08 38.55
N MET A 470 -16.10 2.73 38.34
CA MET A 470 -17.20 3.70 38.16
C MET A 470 -17.38 4.58 39.40
N GLU A 471 -17.37 3.99 40.58
CA GLU A 471 -17.47 4.72 41.87
C GLU A 471 -16.31 5.69 42.06
N LYS A 472 -15.08 5.24 41.77
CA LYS A 472 -13.87 6.07 41.86
C LYS A 472 -13.92 7.26 40.94
N ALA A 473 -14.31 7.05 39.69
CA ALA A 473 -14.35 8.10 38.67
C ALA A 473 -15.66 8.93 38.66
N GLY A 474 -16.62 8.60 39.55
CA GLY A 474 -17.89 9.35 39.70
C GLY A 474 -18.93 9.05 38.61
N TYR A 475 -18.88 7.89 37.99
CA TYR A 475 -19.92 7.43 37.06
C TYR A 475 -21.16 6.91 37.78
N THR A 476 -22.31 6.97 37.11
CA THR A 476 -23.59 6.51 37.68
C THR A 476 -23.69 5.00 37.71
N THR A 477 -23.46 4.37 38.86
CA THR A 477 -23.47 2.92 39.00
C THR A 477 -24.81 2.24 38.73
N ALA A 478 -25.94 2.97 38.71
CA ALA A 478 -27.23 2.45 38.24
C ALA A 478 -27.21 2.04 36.76
N ASN A 479 -26.23 2.51 36.00
CA ASN A 479 -26.01 2.15 34.61
C ASN A 479 -25.05 0.95 34.44
N LEU A 480 -24.59 0.33 35.51
CA LEU A 480 -23.86 -0.93 35.46
C LEU A 480 -24.83 -2.11 35.36
N LYS A 481 -24.68 -2.95 34.35
CA LYS A 481 -25.59 -4.05 34.02
C LYS A 481 -24.83 -5.35 33.74
N ALA A 482 -25.39 -6.46 34.19
CA ALA A 482 -24.90 -7.78 33.76
C ALA A 482 -25.21 -8.02 32.28
N TYR A 483 -24.34 -8.72 31.61
CA TYR A 483 -24.46 -9.06 30.22
C TYR A 483 -24.34 -10.57 30.03
N SER A 484 -25.32 -11.15 29.28
CA SER A 484 -25.23 -12.51 28.80
C SER A 484 -25.25 -12.51 27.28
N ALA A 485 -24.28 -13.21 26.68
CA ALA A 485 -24.21 -13.40 25.24
C ALA A 485 -25.39 -14.25 24.74
N PRO A 486 -25.90 -14.00 23.52
CA PRO A 486 -26.85 -14.90 22.90
C PRO A 486 -26.18 -16.25 22.58
N THR A 487 -26.97 -17.33 22.61
CA THR A 487 -26.56 -18.62 22.07
C THR A 487 -26.79 -18.61 20.57
N LEU A 488 -25.75 -18.89 19.79
CA LEU A 488 -25.80 -18.90 18.33
C LEU A 488 -25.75 -20.34 17.83
N ALA A 489 -26.83 -20.79 17.19
CA ALA A 489 -26.95 -22.12 16.61
C ALA A 489 -26.97 -22.05 15.07
N LEU A 490 -26.26 -22.95 14.41
CA LEU A 490 -26.33 -23.13 12.96
C LEU A 490 -27.16 -24.37 12.61
N SER A 491 -27.98 -24.24 11.56
CA SER A 491 -28.78 -25.32 11.05
C SER A 491 -28.89 -25.25 9.51
N GLY A 492 -29.19 -26.35 8.89
CA GLY A 492 -29.40 -26.48 7.45
C GLY A 492 -29.22 -27.92 6.98
N PRO A 493 -29.52 -28.21 5.70
CA PRO A 493 -29.16 -29.48 5.10
C PRO A 493 -27.66 -29.73 5.26
N ASP A 494 -27.31 -30.93 5.70
CA ASP A 494 -25.92 -31.37 5.86
C ASP A 494 -25.08 -30.60 6.90
N ILE A 495 -25.70 -29.92 7.86
CA ILE A 495 -25.04 -29.27 8.99
C ILE A 495 -25.26 -30.10 10.25
N ALA A 496 -24.16 -30.45 10.93
CA ALA A 496 -24.20 -31.18 12.19
C ALA A 496 -23.33 -30.48 13.26
N GLU A 497 -23.71 -30.59 14.53
CA GLU A 497 -22.85 -30.15 15.65
C GLU A 497 -21.56 -30.98 15.67
N ALA A 498 -20.43 -30.31 15.82
CA ALA A 498 -19.11 -30.93 15.86
C ALA A 498 -18.22 -30.25 16.91
N GLY A 499 -18.07 -30.86 18.07
CA GLY A 499 -17.29 -30.27 19.16
C GLY A 499 -17.90 -28.95 19.65
N ALA A 500 -17.10 -27.89 19.65
CA ALA A 500 -17.54 -26.54 20.04
C ALA A 500 -18.12 -25.71 18.89
N GLY A 501 -18.38 -26.32 17.72
CA GLY A 501 -18.87 -25.62 16.51
C GLY A 501 -19.76 -26.52 15.65
N TYR A 502 -19.71 -26.31 14.34
CA TYR A 502 -20.53 -27.02 13.36
C TYR A 502 -19.67 -27.55 12.22
N ALA A 503 -20.07 -28.68 11.65
CA ALA A 503 -19.45 -29.27 10.47
C ALA A 503 -20.46 -29.39 9.34
N LEU A 504 -20.03 -29.06 8.12
CA LEU A 504 -20.75 -29.29 6.90
C LEU A 504 -20.38 -30.67 6.34
N THR A 505 -21.38 -31.53 6.11
CA THR A 505 -21.20 -32.90 5.57
C THR A 505 -21.50 -32.97 4.07
N ALA A 506 -21.90 -31.86 3.43
CA ALA A 506 -22.12 -31.79 1.99
C ALA A 506 -20.81 -31.93 1.20
N SER A 507 -20.93 -32.43 -0.04
CA SER A 507 -19.79 -32.47 -0.97
C SER A 507 -19.34 -31.06 -1.39
N LEU A 508 -18.05 -30.86 -1.59
CA LEU A 508 -17.49 -29.60 -2.13
C LEU A 508 -18.17 -29.23 -3.45
N GLY A 509 -18.39 -27.94 -3.65
CA GLY A 509 -19.10 -27.40 -4.80
C GLY A 509 -20.61 -27.52 -4.75
N THR A 510 -21.18 -28.11 -3.70
CA THR A 510 -22.63 -28.16 -3.48
C THR A 510 -23.07 -26.95 -2.65
N SER A 511 -24.08 -26.21 -3.14
CA SER A 511 -24.64 -25.10 -2.38
C SER A 511 -25.55 -25.63 -1.27
N THR A 512 -25.29 -25.16 -0.04
CA THR A 512 -26.16 -25.44 1.11
C THR A 512 -26.65 -24.15 1.75
N THR A 513 -27.87 -24.13 2.25
CA THR A 513 -28.41 -22.99 3.00
C THR A 513 -27.98 -23.13 4.46
N VAL A 514 -27.18 -22.21 4.94
CA VAL A 514 -26.78 -22.10 6.34
C VAL A 514 -27.73 -21.11 7.03
N THR A 515 -28.45 -21.58 8.04
CA THR A 515 -29.32 -20.73 8.86
C THR A 515 -28.72 -20.59 10.25
N ALA A 516 -28.45 -19.35 10.64
CA ALA A 516 -28.01 -18.98 11.98
C ALA A 516 -29.18 -18.50 12.80
N THR A 517 -29.36 -19.04 14.00
CA THR A 517 -30.40 -18.66 14.95
C THR A 517 -29.75 -18.25 16.26
N ALA A 518 -29.94 -17.00 16.63
CA ALA A 518 -29.49 -16.46 17.92
C ALA A 518 -30.68 -16.48 18.90
N THR A 519 -30.46 -17.06 20.09
CA THR A 519 -31.47 -17.18 21.14
C THR A 519 -30.91 -16.75 22.49
N GLY A 520 -31.76 -16.18 23.34
CA GLY A 520 -31.34 -15.66 24.66
C GLY A 520 -30.51 -14.40 24.52
N GLY A 521 -29.66 -14.13 25.53
CA GLY A 521 -28.86 -12.92 25.60
C GLY A 521 -29.58 -11.73 26.24
N THR A 522 -28.79 -10.73 26.65
CA THR A 522 -29.30 -9.51 27.31
C THR A 522 -29.93 -8.55 26.31
N GLN A 523 -29.44 -8.55 25.08
CA GLN A 523 -29.89 -7.69 24.00
C GLN A 523 -30.37 -8.52 22.79
N ASN A 524 -31.31 -7.97 22.05
CA ASN A 524 -31.77 -8.61 20.82
C ASN A 524 -30.73 -8.51 19.72
N VAL A 525 -30.46 -9.62 19.02
CA VAL A 525 -29.63 -9.64 17.82
C VAL A 525 -30.33 -8.90 16.67
N GLY A 526 -29.68 -7.89 16.13
CA GLY A 526 -30.21 -7.01 15.10
C GLY A 526 -29.63 -7.24 13.71
N GLU A 527 -28.41 -7.76 13.62
CA GLU A 527 -27.68 -7.92 12.34
C GLU A 527 -26.83 -9.19 12.33
N ALA A 528 -26.61 -9.71 11.12
CA ALA A 528 -25.74 -10.85 10.88
C ALA A 528 -24.86 -10.63 9.64
N ARG A 529 -23.68 -11.26 9.63
CA ARG A 529 -22.72 -11.27 8.54
C ARG A 529 -22.19 -12.70 8.33
N PHE A 530 -21.89 -13.03 7.08
CA PHE A 530 -21.32 -14.32 6.70
C PHE A 530 -19.94 -14.10 6.08
N VAL A 531 -18.92 -14.74 6.64
CA VAL A 531 -17.53 -14.56 6.26
C VAL A 531 -16.88 -15.91 5.98
N GLN A 532 -16.33 -16.11 4.81
CA GLN A 532 -15.50 -17.27 4.53
C GLN A 532 -14.09 -17.05 5.08
N VAL A 533 -13.62 -18.00 5.87
CA VAL A 533 -12.26 -18.00 6.44
C VAL A 533 -11.47 -19.10 5.74
N GLY A 534 -10.42 -18.69 5.04
CA GLY A 534 -9.50 -19.57 4.32
C GLY A 534 -8.23 -19.91 5.12
N PRO A 535 -7.27 -20.60 4.47
CA PRO A 535 -5.96 -20.89 5.04
C PRO A 535 -5.25 -19.61 5.53
N GLY A 536 -4.53 -19.70 6.65
CA GLY A 536 -3.84 -18.55 7.24
C GLY A 536 -4.77 -17.50 7.86
N SER A 537 -6.05 -17.83 8.06
CA SER A 537 -7.10 -16.90 8.55
C SER A 537 -7.48 -15.79 7.54
N ALA A 538 -7.24 -16.01 6.25
CA ALA A 538 -7.71 -15.10 5.20
C ALA A 538 -9.23 -15.02 5.20
N GLU A 539 -9.78 -13.82 5.31
CA GLU A 539 -11.21 -13.59 5.41
C GLU A 539 -11.77 -13.02 4.10
N THR A 540 -12.91 -13.56 3.66
CA THR A 540 -13.70 -13.03 2.54
C THR A 540 -15.13 -12.82 3.01
N VAL A 541 -15.60 -11.59 3.03
CA VAL A 541 -16.98 -11.27 3.36
C VAL A 541 -17.87 -11.73 2.22
N LEU A 542 -18.73 -12.71 2.50
CA LEU A 542 -19.69 -13.26 1.53
C LEU A 542 -21.01 -12.50 1.53
N GLN A 543 -21.44 -12.09 2.71
CA GLN A 543 -22.57 -11.20 2.94
C GLN A 543 -22.21 -10.28 4.10
N ASP A 544 -22.21 -9.00 3.87
CA ASP A 544 -21.94 -8.00 4.89
C ASP A 544 -23.15 -7.81 5.84
N TRP A 545 -22.98 -7.00 6.84
CA TRP A 545 -23.96 -6.77 7.89
C TRP A 545 -25.36 -6.50 7.32
N THR A 546 -26.27 -7.39 7.64
CA THR A 546 -27.66 -7.34 7.15
C THR A 546 -28.60 -7.47 8.34
N ALA A 547 -29.60 -6.60 8.37
CA ALA A 547 -30.62 -6.63 9.42
C ALA A 547 -31.33 -7.99 9.46
N VAL A 548 -31.50 -8.55 10.66
CA VAL A 548 -32.17 -9.82 10.87
C VAL A 548 -33.45 -9.67 11.67
N THR A 549 -34.41 -10.52 11.38
CA THR A 549 -35.71 -10.54 12.06
C THR A 549 -35.72 -11.71 13.05
N SER A 550 -36.05 -11.43 14.30
CA SER A 550 -36.17 -12.46 15.37
C SER A 550 -34.87 -13.25 15.58
N GLY A 551 -33.69 -12.65 15.32
CA GLY A 551 -32.38 -13.28 15.52
C GLY A 551 -32.05 -14.39 14.51
N VAL A 552 -32.74 -14.45 13.35
CA VAL A 552 -32.49 -15.49 12.34
C VAL A 552 -31.94 -14.88 11.07
N ALA A 553 -30.80 -15.43 10.59
CA ALA A 553 -30.17 -15.09 9.31
C ALA A 553 -29.91 -16.36 8.50
N SER A 554 -29.94 -16.26 7.16
CA SER A 554 -29.63 -17.38 6.28
C SER A 554 -28.80 -16.95 5.09
N TYR A 555 -27.85 -17.82 4.69
CA TYR A 555 -26.99 -17.61 3.53
C TYR A 555 -26.78 -18.92 2.77
N ALA A 556 -26.83 -18.86 1.43
CA ALA A 556 -26.52 -20.01 0.58
C ALA A 556 -25.00 -20.06 0.33
N TRP A 557 -24.32 -20.99 0.97
CA TRP A 557 -22.87 -21.15 0.88
C TRP A 557 -22.47 -22.33 0.02
N THR A 558 -21.48 -22.12 -0.85
CA THR A 558 -20.93 -23.16 -1.73
C THR A 558 -19.42 -23.26 -1.52
N PRO A 559 -18.94 -24.07 -0.56
CA PRO A 559 -17.51 -24.24 -0.34
C PRO A 559 -16.85 -24.97 -1.49
N THR A 560 -15.77 -24.42 -2.03
CA THR A 560 -15.01 -24.97 -3.17
C THR A 560 -13.75 -25.72 -2.73
N SER A 561 -13.35 -25.60 -1.46
CA SER A 561 -12.19 -26.26 -0.85
C SER A 561 -12.54 -26.78 0.54
N GLY A 562 -11.88 -27.86 0.96
CA GLY A 562 -11.97 -28.39 2.33
C GLY A 562 -11.23 -27.55 3.37
N ASP A 563 -10.39 -26.59 2.94
CA ASP A 563 -9.58 -25.75 3.81
C ASP A 563 -10.25 -24.42 4.17
N VAL A 564 -11.52 -24.26 3.81
CA VAL A 564 -12.32 -23.07 4.16
C VAL A 564 -13.33 -23.38 5.24
N SER A 565 -13.66 -22.39 6.03
CA SER A 565 -14.77 -22.43 7.00
C SER A 565 -15.70 -21.25 6.78
N LEU A 566 -16.94 -21.35 7.17
CA LEU A 566 -17.87 -20.23 7.22
C LEU A 566 -17.98 -19.74 8.65
N ARG A 567 -17.58 -18.50 8.90
CA ARG A 567 -17.87 -17.81 10.16
C ARG A 567 -19.19 -17.05 10.00
N VAL A 568 -20.06 -17.23 10.95
CA VAL A 568 -21.27 -16.43 11.06
C VAL A 568 -21.10 -15.50 12.25
N ASP A 569 -21.10 -14.22 11.96
CA ASP A 569 -21.03 -13.16 12.95
C ASP A 569 -22.45 -12.60 13.15
N VAL A 570 -22.83 -12.37 14.41
CA VAL A 570 -24.04 -11.62 14.74
C VAL A 570 -23.69 -10.50 15.72
N ARG A 571 -24.40 -9.39 15.64
CA ARG A 571 -24.29 -8.32 16.62
C ARG A 571 -25.65 -7.92 17.16
N ASP A 572 -25.68 -7.66 18.46
CA ASP A 572 -26.88 -7.23 19.16
C ASP A 572 -27.04 -5.70 19.17
N ALA A 573 -28.09 -5.21 19.80
CA ALA A 573 -28.38 -3.77 19.87
C ALA A 573 -27.34 -2.94 20.65
N SER A 574 -26.42 -3.58 21.38
CA SER A 574 -25.24 -2.93 21.99
C SER A 574 -23.98 -3.03 21.11
N TYR A 575 -24.11 -3.56 19.90
CA TYR A 575 -23.01 -3.89 18.97
C TYR A 575 -22.03 -4.95 19.49
N ALA A 576 -22.42 -5.69 20.54
CA ALA A 576 -21.66 -6.84 20.99
C ALA A 576 -21.63 -7.91 19.90
N LEU A 577 -20.41 -8.36 19.55
CA LEU A 577 -20.15 -9.31 18.50
C LEU A 577 -20.11 -10.74 19.05
N HIS A 578 -20.85 -11.63 18.40
CA HIS A 578 -20.85 -13.06 18.68
C HIS A 578 -20.62 -13.81 17.39
N SER A 579 -19.77 -14.83 17.44
CA SER A 579 -19.39 -15.59 16.24
C SER A 579 -19.49 -17.09 16.48
N THR A 580 -19.84 -17.83 15.42
CA THR A 580 -19.71 -19.29 15.40
C THR A 580 -19.15 -19.73 14.06
N MET A 581 -18.54 -20.93 14.03
CA MET A 581 -17.85 -21.46 12.86
C MET A 581 -18.58 -22.71 12.33
N LEU A 582 -18.71 -22.75 11.00
CA LEU A 582 -19.08 -23.95 10.26
C LEU A 582 -17.86 -24.39 9.45
N SER A 583 -17.22 -25.47 9.85
CA SER A 583 -16.10 -26.03 9.09
C SER A 583 -16.61 -26.96 8.00
N VAL A 584 -15.93 -27.02 6.86
CA VAL A 584 -16.18 -28.08 5.88
C VAL A 584 -15.67 -29.38 6.45
N GLY A 585 -16.59 -30.26 6.82
CA GLY A 585 -16.24 -31.54 7.44
C GLY A 585 -15.54 -32.47 6.47
N SER A 586 -14.34 -32.90 6.81
CA SER A 586 -13.93 -34.24 6.42
C SER A 586 -14.85 -35.21 7.17
N SER A 587 -15.40 -36.22 6.46
CA SER A 587 -16.30 -37.28 6.99
C SER A 587 -16.02 -37.63 8.48
N PRO A 588 -17.04 -37.88 9.32
CA PRO A 588 -16.90 -37.94 10.76
C PRO A 588 -15.76 -38.86 11.19
N ALA A 589 -14.75 -38.28 11.83
CA ALA A 589 -13.74 -39.06 12.51
C ALA A 589 -14.42 -39.79 13.69
N PRO A 590 -14.07 -41.06 13.93
CA PRO A 590 -14.52 -41.77 15.10
C PRO A 590 -14.13 -41.01 16.39
N GLN A 591 -14.99 -41.10 17.40
CA GLN A 591 -14.92 -40.48 18.72
C GLN A 591 -13.47 -40.29 19.24
N PRO A 592 -13.18 -39.20 19.99
CA PRO A 592 -11.82 -38.89 20.42
C PRO A 592 -11.30 -39.98 21.38
N GLN A 593 -10.40 -40.79 20.87
CA GLN A 593 -9.39 -41.41 21.70
C GLN A 593 -8.45 -40.33 22.21
N PRO A 594 -7.82 -40.50 23.37
CA PRO A 594 -6.93 -39.48 23.94
C PRO A 594 -5.88 -39.05 22.91
N GLN A 595 -5.73 -37.76 22.78
CA GLN A 595 -4.81 -37.12 21.82
C GLN A 595 -3.46 -37.85 21.75
N PRO A 596 -3.03 -38.39 20.62
CA PRO A 596 -1.68 -38.90 20.49
C PRO A 596 -0.71 -37.73 20.68
N GLN A 597 0.28 -37.89 21.55
CA GLN A 597 1.41 -36.97 21.60
C GLN A 597 1.93 -36.73 20.19
N ALA A 598 2.19 -35.47 19.82
CA ALA A 598 2.78 -35.14 18.53
C ALA A 598 4.03 -35.99 18.29
N GLY A 599 4.16 -36.57 17.10
CA GLY A 599 5.37 -37.28 16.72
C GLY A 599 6.59 -36.32 16.68
N GLU A 600 7.77 -36.84 16.51
CA GLU A 600 9.00 -36.06 16.54
C GLU A 600 9.87 -36.31 15.30
N TRP A 601 10.49 -35.26 14.79
CA TRP A 601 11.51 -35.37 13.76
C TRP A 601 12.82 -35.91 14.34
N LYS A 602 13.39 -36.88 13.68
CA LYS A 602 14.67 -37.49 14.01
C LYS A 602 15.61 -37.37 12.82
N GLN A 603 16.91 -37.22 13.09
CA GLN A 603 17.97 -37.24 12.09
C GLN A 603 19.05 -38.24 12.45
N ASP A 604 19.50 -38.96 11.47
CA ASP A 604 20.69 -39.82 11.57
C ASP A 604 21.62 -39.59 10.36
N SER A 605 22.64 -40.43 10.21
CA SER A 605 23.63 -40.29 9.13
C SER A 605 23.07 -40.51 7.71
N ARG A 606 21.85 -41.02 7.57
CA ARG A 606 21.16 -41.22 6.30
C ARG A 606 20.17 -40.10 5.95
N GLY A 607 19.68 -39.36 6.94
CA GLY A 607 18.74 -38.23 6.69
C GLY A 607 17.73 -38.02 7.80
N TRP A 608 16.72 -37.24 7.47
CA TRP A 608 15.59 -36.98 8.37
C TRP A 608 14.50 -38.02 8.22
N TRP A 609 13.86 -38.41 9.33
CA TRP A 609 12.70 -39.28 9.39
C TRP A 609 11.77 -38.85 10.52
N TYR A 610 10.49 -39.18 10.42
CA TYR A 610 9.49 -38.78 11.41
C TYR A 610 9.03 -39.98 12.21
N ARG A 611 9.16 -39.87 13.54
CA ARG A 611 8.68 -40.91 14.47
C ARG A 611 7.29 -40.49 14.96
N ASN A 612 6.27 -41.30 14.65
CA ASN A 612 4.92 -41.12 15.17
C ASN A 612 4.89 -41.34 16.69
N ALA A 613 3.85 -40.85 17.34
CA ALA A 613 3.67 -40.98 18.77
C ALA A 613 3.60 -42.47 19.24
N ASP A 614 3.10 -43.35 18.40
CA ASP A 614 3.03 -44.79 18.64
C ASP A 614 4.38 -45.52 18.41
N GLY A 615 5.42 -44.76 18.05
CA GLY A 615 6.74 -45.27 17.74
C GLY A 615 6.94 -45.81 16.33
N SER A 616 5.89 -45.85 15.49
CA SER A 616 5.97 -46.13 14.07
C SER A 616 6.58 -44.97 13.26
N TYR A 617 6.83 -45.16 11.97
CA TYR A 617 7.29 -44.12 11.07
C TYR A 617 6.75 -44.37 9.65
N PRO A 618 6.43 -43.24 8.90
CA PRO A 618 5.89 -43.38 7.55
C PRO A 618 6.89 -43.95 6.56
N LYS A 619 6.41 -44.80 5.62
CA LYS A 619 7.18 -45.35 4.53
C LYS A 619 6.40 -45.33 3.24
N GLU A 620 7.06 -45.03 2.12
CA GLU A 620 6.45 -44.97 0.76
C GLU A 620 5.11 -44.23 0.72
N GLN A 621 4.99 -43.13 1.46
CA GLN A 621 3.76 -42.36 1.53
C GLN A 621 4.00 -40.87 1.70
N ALA A 622 3.01 -40.08 1.32
CA ALA A 622 2.92 -38.69 1.68
C ALA A 622 2.20 -38.57 3.04
N VAL A 623 2.71 -37.70 3.92
CA VAL A 623 2.13 -37.43 5.24
C VAL A 623 2.14 -35.93 5.52
N THR A 624 1.04 -35.43 6.02
CA THR A 624 0.94 -34.04 6.48
C THR A 624 1.40 -33.95 7.94
N ILE A 625 2.44 -33.18 8.19
CA ILE A 625 3.02 -32.96 9.51
C ILE A 625 3.05 -31.46 9.77
N GLY A 626 2.32 -30.99 10.78
CA GLY A 626 2.24 -29.56 11.08
C GLY A 626 1.67 -28.70 9.95
N GLY A 627 0.74 -29.27 9.15
CA GLY A 627 0.13 -28.56 8.00
C GLY A 627 0.94 -28.66 6.70
N THR A 628 2.14 -29.21 6.71
CA THR A 628 3.02 -29.35 5.54
C THR A 628 3.11 -30.80 5.09
N VAL A 629 3.03 -31.05 3.79
CA VAL A 629 3.14 -32.39 3.21
C VAL A 629 4.62 -32.76 3.02
N TYR A 630 4.97 -33.94 3.51
CA TYR A 630 6.27 -34.56 3.34
C TYR A 630 6.11 -35.93 2.69
N ARG A 631 7.07 -36.38 1.90
CA ARG A 631 7.10 -37.72 1.35
C ARG A 631 8.27 -38.51 1.92
N PHE A 632 8.02 -39.77 2.22
CA PHE A 632 9.01 -40.68 2.79
C PHE A 632 9.30 -41.83 1.83
N ASP A 633 10.56 -42.26 1.78
CA ASP A 633 10.98 -43.42 0.98
C ASP A 633 10.59 -44.75 1.64
N ALA A 634 10.91 -45.88 1.00
CA ALA A 634 10.65 -47.24 1.50
C ALA A 634 11.36 -47.54 2.81
N SER A 635 12.43 -46.84 3.12
CA SER A 635 13.18 -46.93 4.37
C SER A 635 12.65 -46.01 5.47
N GLY A 636 11.72 -45.10 5.12
CA GLY A 636 11.10 -44.12 6.04
C GLY A 636 11.87 -42.81 6.16
N TYR A 637 12.81 -42.51 5.26
CA TYR A 637 13.51 -41.23 5.23
C TYR A 637 12.77 -40.22 4.37
N MET A 638 12.78 -38.97 4.84
CA MET A 638 12.20 -37.82 4.14
C MET A 638 12.88 -37.60 2.80
N ARG A 639 12.09 -37.43 1.75
CA ARG A 639 12.56 -37.15 0.39
C ARG A 639 12.63 -35.65 0.12
N THR A 640 13.62 -35.24 -0.65
CA THR A 640 13.82 -33.87 -1.16
C THR A 640 13.98 -33.90 -2.67
N GLY A 641 13.88 -32.74 -3.34
CA GLY A 641 13.93 -32.62 -4.78
C GLY A 641 12.73 -33.25 -5.50
N TRP A 642 12.90 -33.64 -6.75
CA TRP A 642 11.84 -34.23 -7.55
C TRP A 642 11.48 -35.66 -7.14
N VAL A 643 10.20 -35.86 -6.85
CA VAL A 643 9.67 -37.17 -6.43
C VAL A 643 8.49 -37.55 -7.31
N LYS A 644 8.55 -38.74 -7.93
CA LYS A 644 7.43 -39.30 -8.67
C LYS A 644 6.59 -40.19 -7.76
N ASP A 645 5.30 -39.91 -7.67
CA ASP A 645 4.35 -40.64 -6.84
C ASP A 645 2.98 -40.71 -7.53
N GLY A 646 2.34 -41.89 -7.58
CA GLY A 646 1.03 -42.05 -8.19
C GLY A 646 0.95 -41.64 -9.69
N GLY A 647 2.05 -41.60 -10.41
CA GLY A 647 2.13 -41.16 -11.80
C GLY A 647 2.45 -39.69 -12.00
N SER A 648 2.31 -38.87 -10.98
CA SER A 648 2.61 -37.43 -10.99
C SER A 648 3.98 -37.11 -10.41
N TRP A 649 4.57 -35.98 -10.83
CA TRP A 649 5.79 -35.47 -10.25
C TRP A 649 5.46 -34.40 -9.20
N TYR A 650 6.22 -34.37 -8.11
CA TYR A 650 6.15 -33.41 -7.01
C TYR A 650 7.56 -32.91 -6.74
N TYR A 651 7.65 -31.68 -6.28
CA TYR A 651 8.94 -31.13 -5.83
C TYR A 651 8.91 -30.87 -4.32
N HIS A 652 9.95 -31.32 -3.64
CA HIS A 652 10.16 -31.10 -2.22
C HIS A 652 11.41 -30.25 -2.01
N ALA A 653 11.28 -29.15 -1.28
CA ALA A 653 12.41 -28.32 -0.88
C ALA A 653 13.45 -29.11 -0.07
N ASP A 654 14.62 -28.54 0.19
CA ASP A 654 15.66 -29.18 1.03
C ASP A 654 15.17 -29.44 2.46
N SER A 655 14.17 -28.69 2.93
CA SER A 655 13.44 -28.93 4.18
C SER A 655 12.52 -30.16 4.14
N GLY A 656 12.32 -30.79 2.98
CA GLY A 656 11.37 -31.85 2.73
C GLY A 656 9.94 -31.40 2.47
N ALA A 657 9.63 -30.12 2.66
CA ALA A 657 8.31 -29.56 2.42
C ALA A 657 7.91 -29.63 0.94
N GLN A 658 6.70 -30.12 0.64
CA GLN A 658 6.17 -30.14 -0.71
C GLN A 658 5.93 -28.71 -1.19
N ALA A 659 6.46 -28.37 -2.37
CA ALA A 659 6.22 -27.11 -3.03
C ALA A 659 4.88 -27.08 -3.77
N SER A 660 4.32 -25.89 -3.96
CA SER A 660 3.11 -25.62 -4.75
C SER A 660 3.22 -24.26 -5.44
N GLY A 661 2.43 -24.04 -6.49
CA GLY A 661 2.51 -22.83 -7.30
C GLY A 661 3.78 -22.74 -8.15
N TRP A 662 4.19 -21.53 -8.53
CA TRP A 662 5.40 -21.30 -9.28
C TRP A 662 6.65 -21.64 -8.46
N THR A 663 7.49 -22.50 -8.98
CA THR A 663 8.69 -23.00 -8.29
C THR A 663 9.88 -23.00 -9.23
N LEU A 664 10.94 -22.30 -8.84
CA LEU A 664 12.20 -22.25 -9.61
C LEU A 664 13.12 -23.38 -9.19
N VAL A 665 13.46 -24.28 -10.11
CA VAL A 665 14.34 -25.42 -9.85
C VAL A 665 15.41 -25.51 -10.93
N GLY A 666 16.67 -25.43 -10.54
CA GLY A 666 17.80 -25.55 -11.46
C GLY A 666 17.82 -24.47 -12.57
N GLY A 667 17.25 -23.30 -12.32
CA GLY A 667 17.17 -22.21 -13.30
C GLY A 667 15.95 -22.27 -14.23
N SER A 668 15.07 -23.25 -14.11
CA SER A 668 13.82 -23.37 -14.86
C SER A 668 12.61 -23.21 -13.94
N TRP A 669 11.58 -22.52 -14.42
CA TRP A 669 10.31 -22.38 -13.72
C TRP A 669 9.38 -23.56 -13.99
N TYR A 670 8.76 -24.06 -12.95
CA TYR A 670 7.74 -25.12 -12.98
C TYR A 670 6.47 -24.59 -12.31
N TYR A 671 5.34 -25.10 -12.71
CA TYR A 671 4.09 -24.81 -12.00
C TYR A 671 3.56 -26.09 -11.37
N LEU A 672 3.43 -26.05 -10.05
CA LEU A 672 2.93 -27.17 -9.24
C LEU A 672 1.50 -26.82 -8.82
N ASP A 673 0.55 -27.66 -9.14
CA ASP A 673 -0.86 -27.42 -8.83
C ASP A 673 -1.05 -27.06 -7.35
N PRO A 674 -1.63 -25.89 -7.02
CA PRO A 674 -1.69 -25.43 -5.63
C PRO A 674 -2.46 -26.35 -4.69
N SER A 675 -3.40 -27.15 -5.21
CA SER A 675 -4.25 -28.04 -4.41
C SER A 675 -3.59 -29.39 -4.14
N SER A 676 -2.89 -29.93 -5.13
CA SER A 676 -2.30 -31.28 -5.06
C SER A 676 -0.77 -31.27 -4.93
N GLY A 677 -0.10 -30.19 -5.30
CA GLY A 677 1.34 -30.09 -5.46
C GLY A 677 1.89 -30.85 -6.67
N ALA A 678 1.03 -31.39 -7.54
CA ALA A 678 1.45 -32.13 -8.72
C ALA A 678 1.96 -31.19 -9.81
N MET A 679 3.06 -31.56 -10.49
CA MET A 679 3.62 -30.81 -11.60
C MET A 679 2.63 -30.76 -12.78
N VAL A 680 2.37 -29.54 -13.26
CA VAL A 680 1.49 -29.28 -14.40
C VAL A 680 2.30 -29.29 -15.71
N THR A 681 1.68 -29.72 -16.81
CA THR A 681 2.24 -29.68 -18.16
C THR A 681 1.20 -29.23 -19.18
N GLY A 682 1.63 -28.64 -20.29
CA GLY A 682 0.75 -28.10 -21.33
C GLY A 682 0.26 -26.69 -21.00
N TRP A 683 -0.80 -26.27 -21.66
CA TRP A 683 -1.41 -24.96 -21.43
C TRP A 683 -2.09 -24.89 -20.06
N THR A 684 -1.76 -23.89 -19.28
CA THR A 684 -2.37 -23.64 -17.97
C THR A 684 -2.63 -22.16 -17.78
N GLN A 685 -3.74 -21.83 -17.16
CA GLN A 685 -4.09 -20.46 -16.80
C GLN A 685 -3.76 -20.25 -15.32
N VAL A 686 -2.95 -19.23 -15.04
CA VAL A 686 -2.61 -18.81 -13.68
C VAL A 686 -2.97 -17.33 -13.54
N GLY A 687 -3.92 -17.04 -12.68
CA GLY A 687 -4.53 -15.72 -12.65
C GLY A 687 -5.25 -15.38 -13.97
N SER A 688 -4.95 -14.25 -14.56
CA SER A 688 -5.49 -13.82 -15.86
C SER A 688 -4.64 -14.24 -17.06
N ALA A 689 -3.41 -14.77 -16.85
CA ALA A 689 -2.46 -15.08 -17.91
C ALA A 689 -2.43 -16.58 -18.24
N TRP A 690 -2.17 -16.92 -19.50
CA TRP A 690 -1.91 -18.28 -19.97
C TRP A 690 -0.41 -18.54 -20.08
N TYR A 691 -0.01 -19.73 -19.70
CA TYR A 691 1.37 -20.21 -19.74
C TYR A 691 1.42 -21.58 -20.42
N TYR A 692 2.57 -21.96 -20.92
CA TYR A 692 2.80 -23.29 -21.45
C TYR A 692 3.95 -23.97 -20.72
N LEU A 693 3.66 -25.11 -20.08
CA LEU A 693 4.65 -25.95 -19.41
C LEU A 693 5.00 -27.09 -20.36
N ASN A 694 6.28 -27.24 -20.67
CA ASN A 694 6.78 -28.33 -21.54
C ASN A 694 6.43 -29.71 -20.99
N ALA A 695 6.63 -30.76 -21.77
CA ALA A 695 6.42 -32.14 -21.33
C ALA A 695 7.31 -32.53 -20.13
N ALA A 696 8.42 -31.84 -19.93
CA ALA A 696 9.29 -31.96 -18.75
C ALA A 696 8.83 -31.12 -17.56
N GLY A 697 7.78 -30.29 -17.72
CA GLY A 697 7.18 -29.43 -16.72
C GLY A 697 7.77 -28.02 -16.66
N ASP A 698 8.88 -27.75 -17.35
CA ASP A 698 9.51 -26.44 -17.37
C ASP A 698 8.71 -25.44 -18.21
N MET A 699 8.66 -24.21 -17.78
CA MET A 699 7.93 -23.12 -18.43
C MET A 699 8.60 -22.76 -19.78
N ALA A 700 7.81 -22.77 -20.85
CA ALA A 700 8.24 -22.31 -22.16
C ALA A 700 8.24 -20.78 -22.24
N THR A 701 9.17 -20.23 -23.01
CA THR A 701 9.27 -18.79 -23.33
C THR A 701 9.57 -18.60 -24.82
N ALA A 702 9.39 -17.36 -25.31
CA ALA A 702 9.57 -16.99 -26.71
C ALA A 702 8.58 -17.72 -27.65
N TRP A 703 8.99 -18.03 -28.89
CA TRP A 703 8.11 -18.62 -29.88
C TRP A 703 7.81 -20.10 -29.58
N LEU A 704 6.54 -20.43 -29.48
CA LEU A 704 6.02 -21.78 -29.31
C LEU A 704 5.14 -22.18 -30.48
N LYS A 705 5.34 -23.37 -31.04
CA LYS A 705 4.42 -23.97 -32.00
C LYS A 705 3.65 -25.10 -31.35
N ASP A 706 2.33 -24.92 -31.22
CA ASP A 706 1.46 -25.94 -30.65
C ASP A 706 0.16 -26.07 -31.46
N GLY A 707 -0.36 -27.28 -31.64
CA GLY A 707 -1.57 -27.54 -32.39
C GLY A 707 -1.60 -26.97 -33.84
N GLY A 708 -0.43 -26.77 -34.47
CA GLY A 708 -0.31 -26.15 -35.79
C GLY A 708 -0.26 -24.62 -35.82
N SER A 709 -0.57 -23.97 -34.71
CA SER A 709 -0.51 -22.51 -34.53
C SER A 709 0.79 -22.07 -33.85
N TRP A 710 1.20 -20.82 -34.13
CA TRP A 710 2.31 -20.18 -33.43
C TRP A 710 1.79 -19.29 -32.33
N TYR A 711 2.47 -19.29 -31.19
CA TYR A 711 2.25 -18.47 -30.02
C TYR A 711 3.56 -17.79 -29.63
N TYR A 712 3.47 -16.69 -28.93
CA TYR A 712 4.62 -16.07 -28.32
C TYR A 712 4.41 -15.96 -26.81
N LEU A 713 5.38 -16.49 -26.08
CA LEU A 713 5.39 -16.45 -24.62
C LEU A 713 6.46 -15.44 -24.20
N ASP A 714 6.09 -14.46 -23.43
CA ASP A 714 7.00 -13.39 -23.02
C ASP A 714 8.27 -13.97 -22.40
N PRO A 715 9.46 -13.59 -22.87
CA PRO A 715 10.71 -14.19 -22.39
C PRO A 715 11.01 -13.98 -20.91
N SER A 716 10.46 -12.92 -20.30
CA SER A 716 10.69 -12.58 -18.90
C SER A 716 9.68 -13.22 -17.96
N SER A 717 8.42 -13.22 -18.34
CA SER A 717 7.30 -13.69 -17.51
C SER A 717 6.76 -15.06 -17.89
N GLY A 718 7.00 -15.54 -19.11
CA GLY A 718 6.39 -16.74 -19.68
C GLY A 718 4.93 -16.58 -20.10
N ALA A 719 4.31 -15.41 -19.89
CA ALA A 719 2.90 -15.16 -20.20
C ALA A 719 2.64 -15.14 -21.71
N MET A 720 1.54 -15.73 -22.13
CA MET A 720 1.12 -15.78 -23.54
C MET A 720 0.71 -14.39 -24.05
N ALA A 721 1.31 -13.97 -25.16
CA ALA A 721 0.99 -12.72 -25.82
C ALA A 721 -0.37 -12.74 -26.53
N THR A 722 -1.07 -11.61 -26.46
CA THR A 722 -2.32 -11.34 -27.21
C THR A 722 -2.27 -9.92 -27.78
N GLY A 723 -3.04 -9.64 -28.85
CA GLY A 723 -3.05 -8.33 -29.49
C GLY A 723 -1.76 -8.04 -30.27
N TRP A 724 -1.41 -6.78 -30.43
CA TRP A 724 -0.21 -6.35 -31.13
C TRP A 724 1.02 -6.33 -30.20
N LEU A 725 2.09 -7.00 -30.63
CA LEU A 725 3.37 -7.05 -29.89
C LEU A 725 4.54 -6.83 -30.85
N GLN A 726 5.50 -5.99 -30.46
CA GLN A 726 6.74 -5.82 -31.21
C GLN A 726 7.82 -6.80 -30.70
N ILE A 727 8.31 -7.66 -31.55
CA ILE A 727 9.34 -8.64 -31.23
C ILE A 727 10.54 -8.38 -32.15
N SER A 728 11.69 -8.05 -31.55
CA SER A 728 12.93 -7.73 -32.28
C SER A 728 12.73 -6.71 -33.41
N GLY A 729 11.92 -5.66 -33.16
CA GLY A 729 11.67 -4.58 -34.12
C GLY A 729 10.56 -4.85 -35.15
N THR A 730 9.99 -6.05 -35.19
CA THR A 730 8.89 -6.42 -36.09
C THR A 730 7.58 -6.53 -35.31
N TRP A 731 6.49 -5.97 -35.84
CA TRP A 731 5.16 -6.07 -35.26
C TRP A 731 4.49 -7.40 -35.64
N TYR A 732 3.91 -8.06 -34.64
CA TYR A 732 3.14 -9.29 -34.78
C TYR A 732 1.77 -9.10 -34.14
N HIS A 733 0.74 -9.70 -34.74
CA HIS A 733 -0.61 -9.65 -34.20
C HIS A 733 -1.06 -11.04 -33.74
N PHE A 734 -1.47 -11.13 -32.49
CA PHE A 734 -1.97 -12.36 -31.86
C PHE A 734 -3.47 -12.25 -31.59
N SER A 735 -4.19 -13.31 -31.81
CA SER A 735 -5.61 -13.40 -31.44
C SER A 735 -5.81 -13.32 -29.92
N ASN A 736 -7.05 -13.15 -29.44
CA ASN A 736 -7.36 -13.25 -28.01
C ASN A 736 -7.05 -14.64 -27.41
N GLY A 737 -6.93 -15.68 -28.25
CA GLY A 737 -6.45 -17.01 -27.87
C GLY A 737 -4.96 -17.21 -28.04
N GLY A 738 -4.19 -16.14 -28.27
CA GLY A 738 -2.72 -16.15 -28.37
C GLY A 738 -2.16 -16.64 -29.70
N GLN A 739 -2.99 -17.08 -30.67
CA GLN A 739 -2.46 -17.54 -31.95
C GLN A 739 -1.96 -16.35 -32.78
N TRP A 740 -0.78 -16.48 -33.36
CA TRP A 740 -0.29 -15.53 -34.35
C TRP A 740 -1.18 -15.53 -35.59
N ILE A 741 -1.67 -14.36 -36.00
CA ILE A 741 -2.61 -14.16 -37.11
C ILE A 741 -2.11 -13.16 -38.16
N GLY A 742 -0.89 -12.58 -38.00
CA GLY A 742 -0.27 -11.71 -39.00
C GLY A 742 0.80 -10.78 -38.46
#